data_8e810a0c58bc8bfc3e0a1d89f261b15f
#
_entry.id   8e810a0c58bc8bfc3e0a1d89f261b15f
#
_cell.length_a   1.000
_cell.length_b   1.000
_cell.length_c   1.000
_cell.angle_alpha   90.00
_cell.angle_beta   90.00
_cell.angle_gamma   90.00
#
_symmetry.space_group_name_H-M   'P 1'
#
loop_
_entity.id
_entity.type
_entity.pdbx_description
1 polymer ?
#
loop_
_entity_poly.entity_id
_entity_poly.type
_entity_poly.pdbx_seq_one_letter_code
_entity_poly.pdbx_strand_id
1 'polypeptide(L)'
;MEELKKELEKLSKAYVDIPENEEKILIPFVKRLLELPMKERRKLLPVIRDLQWIKSKFAGFSSETTCSAARAHFLSAVQFVCANKREMDMAYHVKFDMLCKLLPLYYPTWLTDFINDDKTWFNFDLNYEQLMQLMDMGYLKEIAPSRIAHVLPWITRIRNKEPKGNDTFNSELLLKRDITLKEHIWTIFEYESSIGYQDDCAKEAYKKGVTARDESISAALYRFSLDGHLDRERLLKATLATFHRSFKKDMAGWFAGFFETLQPTTGELLSLQEEMMQIFTSSYTKPVNVMLQQLKNIASEEGFRYQEFIERATTLFFSSPKNSLLTIYALFEKIVAQHPEMKEPCCITLCQLFLKKDESLQKKAANFISKHGDASSSNLQETLQSYQPEMFQSVHAILSSFKPQPAEDTLEPDASVGETVRICREDNFIPFPANKEDFLFQLSRLFDMEESWEIETTIAAIIAFHPQLDKEDLNRMEPVFQRAATIVANSWEPYEDLLATFLLEYQRLWAQKDTSNTGFLRNMFTRLEERLKGIDENRGAYDERSFKRLADWKPGYSNATCFTPIKHLWLNVIRKIKGGNAFPLLSTPTHTPAYVQATELVRRLAVYQKAETKPCPWDFQLAIARCAMEDKEEAIATARQLLQDEYLHLSLFLLDENTLPEPPYNHPTAW
;
A
#
# COMPACT_ATOMS: atom_id res chain seq x y z
N MET A 1 -43.55 19.43 -18.93
CA MET A 1 -42.28 19.26 -18.18
C MET A 1 -42.38 19.70 -16.70
N GLU A 2 -42.87 20.90 -16.38
CA GLU A 2 -43.10 21.33 -14.99
C GLU A 2 -44.10 20.48 -14.22
N GLU A 3 -45.12 20.00 -14.90
CA GLU A 3 -46.11 19.09 -14.32
C GLU A 3 -45.46 17.73 -13.96
N LEU A 4 -44.63 17.18 -14.87
CA LEU A 4 -43.85 15.95 -14.63
C LEU A 4 -42.87 16.06 -13.47
N LYS A 5 -42.24 17.21 -13.31
CA LYS A 5 -41.34 17.46 -12.16
C LYS A 5 -42.10 17.44 -10.83
N LYS A 6 -43.23 18.13 -10.77
CA LYS A 6 -44.10 18.12 -9.59
C LYS A 6 -44.66 16.72 -9.30
N GLU A 7 -45.03 15.98 -10.34
CA GLU A 7 -45.47 14.61 -10.19
C GLU A 7 -44.37 13.69 -9.69
N LEU A 8 -43.15 13.79 -10.24
CA LEU A 8 -41.97 13.04 -9.77
C LEU A 8 -41.69 13.29 -8.28
N GLU A 9 -41.74 14.55 -7.87
CA GLU A 9 -41.56 14.91 -6.46
C GLU A 9 -42.64 14.29 -5.56
N LYS A 10 -43.92 14.39 -5.97
CA LYS A 10 -45.07 13.81 -5.26
C LYS A 10 -44.95 12.28 -5.15
N LEU A 11 -44.68 11.61 -6.26
CA LEU A 11 -44.57 10.16 -6.30
C LEU A 11 -43.38 9.65 -5.52
N SER A 12 -42.24 10.34 -5.59
CA SER A 12 -41.02 9.98 -4.84
C SER A 12 -41.22 10.05 -3.31
N LYS A 13 -42.04 10.99 -2.83
CA LYS A 13 -42.40 11.11 -1.40
C LYS A 13 -43.42 10.06 -0.94
N ALA A 14 -44.31 9.64 -1.83
CA ALA A 14 -45.36 8.66 -1.53
C ALA A 14 -44.87 7.20 -1.73
N TYR A 15 -43.72 7.01 -2.36
CA TYR A 15 -43.23 5.67 -2.71
C TYR A 15 -42.76 4.90 -1.48
N VAL A 16 -43.32 3.71 -1.32
CA VAL A 16 -42.89 2.68 -0.37
C VAL A 16 -42.34 1.52 -1.18
N ASP A 17 -41.23 0.98 -0.75
CA ASP A 17 -40.48 -0.05 -1.49
C ASP A 17 -41.10 -1.45 -1.29
N ILE A 18 -42.26 -1.64 -1.93
CA ILE A 18 -43.02 -2.90 -1.98
C ILE A 18 -43.41 -3.23 -3.43
N PRO A 19 -43.53 -4.50 -3.78
CA PRO A 19 -43.85 -4.92 -5.17
C PRO A 19 -45.10 -4.27 -5.77
N GLU A 20 -46.13 -4.04 -4.96
CA GLU A 20 -47.35 -3.39 -5.42
C GLU A 20 -47.15 -1.95 -5.87
N ASN A 21 -46.26 -1.21 -5.22
CA ASN A 21 -45.95 0.17 -5.59
C ASN A 21 -45.04 0.25 -6.82
N GLU A 22 -44.19 -0.74 -7.05
CA GLU A 22 -43.46 -0.85 -8.32
C GLU A 22 -44.46 -0.94 -9.50
N GLU A 23 -45.46 -1.82 -9.40
CA GLU A 23 -46.47 -2.02 -10.47
C GLU A 23 -47.44 -0.85 -10.60
N LYS A 24 -47.84 -0.24 -9.49
CA LYS A 24 -48.89 0.81 -9.49
C LYS A 24 -48.34 2.21 -9.66
N ILE A 25 -47.09 2.47 -9.28
CA ILE A 25 -46.50 3.80 -9.26
C ILE A 25 -45.30 3.92 -10.22
N LEU A 26 -44.30 3.07 -10.05
CA LEU A 26 -43.04 3.20 -10.81
C LEU A 26 -43.23 2.89 -12.28
N ILE A 27 -43.76 1.70 -12.60
CA ILE A 27 -43.90 1.23 -13.99
C ILE A 27 -44.79 2.14 -14.83
N PRO A 28 -46.01 2.58 -14.37
CA PRO A 28 -46.81 3.52 -15.12
C PRO A 28 -46.14 4.86 -15.36
N PHE A 29 -45.38 5.38 -14.36
CA PHE A 29 -44.62 6.62 -14.51
C PHE A 29 -43.50 6.46 -15.55
N VAL A 30 -42.75 5.37 -15.48
CA VAL A 30 -41.67 5.07 -16.44
C VAL A 30 -42.24 4.92 -17.86
N LYS A 31 -43.35 4.22 -18.07
CA LYS A 31 -43.96 4.08 -19.40
C LYS A 31 -44.27 5.42 -20.03
N ARG A 32 -44.86 6.35 -19.25
CA ARG A 32 -45.14 7.73 -19.75
C ARG A 32 -43.86 8.50 -20.05
N LEU A 33 -42.80 8.31 -19.25
CA LEU A 33 -41.50 8.93 -19.53
C LEU A 33 -40.92 8.40 -20.85
N LEU A 34 -41.11 7.11 -21.15
CA LEU A 34 -40.56 6.50 -22.36
C LEU A 34 -41.27 6.96 -23.64
N GLU A 35 -42.47 7.54 -23.55
CA GLU A 35 -43.16 8.21 -24.66
C GLU A 35 -42.44 9.53 -25.04
N LEU A 36 -41.62 10.09 -24.15
CA LEU A 36 -40.88 11.30 -24.42
C LEU A 36 -39.50 11.00 -25.05
N PRO A 37 -39.02 11.89 -25.95
CA PRO A 37 -37.64 11.80 -26.45
C PRO A 37 -36.63 11.86 -25.32
N MET A 38 -35.48 11.19 -25.46
CA MET A 38 -34.40 11.17 -24.45
C MET A 38 -34.00 12.59 -24.00
N LYS A 39 -33.92 13.56 -24.93
CA LYS A 39 -33.59 14.95 -24.62
C LYS A 39 -34.56 15.58 -23.61
N GLU A 40 -35.83 15.25 -23.69
CA GLU A 40 -36.86 15.74 -22.74
C GLU A 40 -36.75 15.02 -21.40
N ARG A 41 -36.57 13.71 -21.40
CA ARG A 41 -36.38 12.92 -20.16
C ARG A 41 -35.21 13.40 -19.35
N ARG A 42 -34.08 13.72 -20.01
CA ARG A 42 -32.88 14.23 -19.37
C ARG A 42 -33.08 15.53 -18.58
N LYS A 43 -34.10 16.33 -18.90
CA LYS A 43 -34.43 17.55 -18.12
C LYS A 43 -34.90 17.25 -16.70
N LEU A 44 -35.21 15.98 -16.38
CA LEU A 44 -35.54 15.55 -15.02
C LEU A 44 -34.29 15.26 -14.15
N LEU A 45 -33.12 15.01 -14.74
CA LEU A 45 -31.90 14.63 -14.00
C LEU A 45 -31.52 15.63 -12.87
N PRO A 46 -31.55 16.95 -13.08
CA PRO A 46 -31.27 17.89 -11.98
C PRO A 46 -32.26 17.74 -10.82
N VAL A 47 -33.55 17.55 -11.14
CA VAL A 47 -34.61 17.37 -10.12
C VAL A 47 -34.42 16.04 -9.39
N ILE A 48 -34.08 14.97 -10.09
CA ILE A 48 -33.79 13.66 -9.48
C ILE A 48 -32.64 13.81 -8.48
N ARG A 49 -31.54 14.47 -8.89
CA ARG A 49 -30.38 14.72 -8.02
C ARG A 49 -30.77 15.52 -6.77
N ASP A 50 -31.51 16.61 -6.93
CA ASP A 50 -31.96 17.45 -5.78
C ASP A 50 -32.89 16.66 -4.84
N LEU A 51 -33.68 15.71 -5.37
CA LEU A 51 -34.58 14.88 -4.57
C LEU A 51 -33.87 13.72 -3.86
N GLN A 52 -32.75 13.25 -4.38
CA GLN A 52 -31.93 12.21 -3.76
C GLN A 52 -31.17 12.71 -2.54
N TRP A 53 -30.82 14.01 -2.49
CA TRP A 53 -30.04 14.62 -1.43
C TRP A 53 -30.91 15.57 -0.59
N ILE A 54 -30.89 15.34 0.73
CA ILE A 54 -31.59 16.19 1.70
C ILE A 54 -30.55 17.12 2.33
N LYS A 55 -30.70 18.44 2.06
CA LYS A 55 -29.90 19.49 2.71
C LYS A 55 -30.53 19.81 4.05
N SER A 56 -29.86 19.48 5.15
CA SER A 56 -30.26 19.89 6.49
C SER A 56 -29.29 20.94 7.04
N LYS A 57 -29.84 22.02 7.65
CA LYS A 57 -29.06 23.01 8.41
C LYS A 57 -29.29 22.77 9.88
N PHE A 58 -28.26 22.38 10.62
CA PHE A 58 -28.31 22.26 12.06
C PHE A 58 -27.16 23.06 12.69
N ALA A 59 -27.46 24.00 13.57
CA ALA A 59 -26.49 24.80 14.32
C ALA A 59 -25.42 25.50 13.47
N GLY A 60 -25.78 26.00 12.28
CA GLY A 60 -24.82 26.69 11.37
C GLY A 60 -24.02 25.77 10.44
N PHE A 61 -24.15 24.45 10.57
CA PHE A 61 -23.56 23.46 9.68
C PHE A 61 -24.62 22.96 8.69
N SER A 62 -24.28 22.97 7.38
CA SER A 62 -25.09 22.31 6.37
C SER A 62 -24.59 20.86 6.25
N SER A 63 -25.45 19.89 6.50
CA SER A 63 -25.19 18.48 6.20
C SER A 63 -26.11 18.03 5.06
N GLU A 64 -25.55 17.29 4.10
CA GLU A 64 -26.33 16.60 3.08
C GLU A 64 -26.46 15.13 3.51
N THR A 65 -27.69 14.66 3.58
CA THR A 65 -28.00 13.26 3.84
C THR A 65 -28.84 12.72 2.67
N THR A 66 -28.67 11.44 2.37
CA THR A 66 -29.50 10.79 1.36
C THR A 66 -30.95 10.72 1.83
N CYS A 67 -31.91 10.76 0.91
CA CYS A 67 -33.31 10.51 1.20
C CYS A 67 -33.51 9.05 1.68
N SER A 68 -34.72 8.70 2.12
CA SER A 68 -35.01 7.31 2.52
C SER A 68 -34.68 6.31 1.42
N ALA A 69 -34.24 5.09 1.78
CA ALA A 69 -33.84 4.07 0.83
C ALA A 69 -34.93 3.78 -0.23
N ALA A 70 -36.19 3.71 0.19
CA ALA A 70 -37.32 3.51 -0.73
C ALA A 70 -37.41 4.61 -1.79
N ARG A 71 -37.31 5.86 -1.36
CA ARG A 71 -37.32 7.02 -2.26
C ARG A 71 -36.11 7.02 -3.19
N ALA A 72 -34.95 6.70 -2.65
CA ALA A 72 -33.71 6.63 -3.43
C ALA A 72 -33.79 5.56 -4.53
N HIS A 73 -34.29 4.35 -4.23
CA HIS A 73 -34.48 3.29 -5.23
C HIS A 73 -35.44 3.70 -6.33
N PHE A 74 -36.56 4.36 -5.99
CA PHE A 74 -37.49 4.90 -6.98
C PHE A 74 -36.81 5.92 -7.90
N LEU A 75 -36.11 6.89 -7.32
CA LEU A 75 -35.42 7.93 -8.08
C LEU A 75 -34.28 7.36 -8.96
N SER A 76 -33.55 6.35 -8.48
CA SER A 76 -32.52 5.67 -9.28
C SER A 76 -33.11 4.89 -10.45
N ALA A 77 -34.28 4.25 -10.27
CA ALA A 77 -35.00 3.60 -11.35
C ALA A 77 -35.47 4.61 -12.41
N VAL A 78 -35.96 5.79 -12.00
CA VAL A 78 -36.32 6.89 -12.91
C VAL A 78 -35.08 7.45 -13.61
N GLN A 79 -33.97 7.61 -12.89
CA GLN A 79 -32.70 8.06 -13.47
C GLN A 79 -32.21 7.10 -14.56
N PHE A 80 -32.29 5.79 -14.33
CA PHE A 80 -31.89 4.77 -15.29
C PHE A 80 -32.52 4.97 -16.68
N VAL A 81 -33.78 5.35 -16.74
CA VAL A 81 -34.49 5.58 -18.02
C VAL A 81 -34.29 7.00 -18.57
N CYS A 82 -33.73 7.92 -17.82
CA CYS A 82 -33.48 9.31 -18.21
C CYS A 82 -32.02 9.61 -18.55
N ALA A 83 -31.06 8.82 -18.04
CA ALA A 83 -29.63 9.09 -18.09
C ALA A 83 -28.91 8.38 -19.24
N ASN A 84 -27.78 8.92 -19.65
CA ASN A 84 -26.78 8.19 -20.42
C ASN A 84 -25.71 7.59 -19.49
N LYS A 85 -24.73 6.83 -20.04
CA LYS A 85 -23.66 6.18 -19.27
C LYS A 85 -22.98 7.12 -18.27
N ARG A 86 -22.65 8.37 -18.68
CA ARG A 86 -21.91 9.35 -17.84
C ARG A 86 -22.78 9.96 -16.73
N GLU A 87 -24.08 9.94 -16.91
CA GLU A 87 -25.07 10.53 -16.00
C GLU A 87 -25.63 9.51 -15.01
N MET A 88 -25.17 8.24 -15.11
CA MET A 88 -25.57 7.14 -14.21
C MET A 88 -24.79 7.12 -12.88
N ASP A 89 -24.03 8.17 -12.59
CA ASP A 89 -23.44 8.35 -11.26
C ASP A 89 -24.57 8.66 -10.25
N MET A 90 -24.86 7.69 -9.40
CA MET A 90 -26.05 7.67 -8.55
C MET A 90 -25.69 7.58 -7.08
N ALA A 91 -26.49 8.25 -6.24
CA ALA A 91 -26.43 8.09 -4.79
C ALA A 91 -26.85 6.69 -4.30
N TYR A 92 -27.65 5.99 -5.10
CA TYR A 92 -28.15 4.64 -4.82
C TYR A 92 -28.23 3.81 -6.09
N HIS A 93 -27.95 2.51 -5.98
CA HIS A 93 -28.08 1.56 -7.09
C HIS A 93 -29.54 1.23 -7.42
N VAL A 94 -29.81 0.85 -8.67
CA VAL A 94 -31.08 0.28 -9.05
C VAL A 94 -31.16 -1.15 -8.52
N LYS A 95 -32.19 -1.48 -7.77
CA LYS A 95 -32.40 -2.86 -7.29
C LYS A 95 -32.54 -3.83 -8.46
N PHE A 96 -31.99 -5.04 -8.30
CA PHE A 96 -32.03 -6.05 -9.35
C PHE A 96 -33.46 -6.37 -9.83
N ASP A 97 -34.41 -6.52 -8.90
CA ASP A 97 -35.81 -6.82 -9.24
C ASP A 97 -36.45 -5.68 -10.05
N MET A 98 -36.17 -4.43 -9.69
CA MET A 98 -36.57 -3.26 -10.48
C MET A 98 -35.91 -3.23 -11.85
N LEU A 99 -34.61 -3.53 -11.92
CA LEU A 99 -33.86 -3.58 -13.17
C LEU A 99 -34.50 -4.61 -14.12
N CYS A 100 -34.82 -5.81 -13.64
CA CYS A 100 -35.48 -6.85 -14.41
C CYS A 100 -36.86 -6.42 -14.97
N LYS A 101 -37.58 -5.54 -14.27
CA LYS A 101 -38.87 -5.00 -14.75
C LYS A 101 -38.68 -3.83 -15.72
N LEU A 102 -37.61 -3.08 -15.62
CA LEU A 102 -37.30 -1.93 -16.47
C LEU A 102 -36.70 -2.34 -17.81
N LEU A 103 -35.84 -3.35 -17.85
CA LEU A 103 -35.13 -3.79 -19.07
C LEU A 103 -36.03 -4.20 -20.21
N PRO A 104 -37.18 -4.88 -20.02
CA PRO A 104 -38.14 -5.15 -21.09
C PRO A 104 -38.79 -3.89 -21.68
N LEU A 105 -38.86 -2.80 -20.91
CA LEU A 105 -39.42 -1.52 -21.33
C LEU A 105 -38.38 -0.61 -21.96
N TYR A 106 -37.17 -0.64 -21.44
CA TYR A 106 -36.06 0.21 -21.86
C TYR A 106 -34.71 -0.50 -21.69
N TYR A 107 -34.10 -0.83 -22.82
CA TYR A 107 -32.75 -1.42 -22.86
C TYR A 107 -31.71 -0.41 -23.39
N PRO A 108 -30.91 0.19 -22.52
CA PRO A 108 -29.88 1.14 -22.96
C PRO A 108 -28.69 0.43 -23.58
N THR A 109 -28.23 0.91 -24.74
CA THR A 109 -27.09 0.33 -25.48
C THR A 109 -25.77 0.34 -24.68
N TRP A 110 -25.65 1.20 -23.67
CA TRP A 110 -24.50 1.34 -22.82
C TRP A 110 -24.47 0.39 -21.61
N LEU A 111 -25.51 -0.42 -21.39
CA LEU A 111 -25.66 -1.22 -20.15
C LEU A 111 -24.49 -2.19 -19.95
N THR A 112 -24.12 -2.96 -20.98
CA THR A 112 -23.01 -3.93 -20.90
C THR A 112 -21.69 -3.24 -20.55
N ASP A 113 -21.38 -2.15 -21.25
CA ASP A 113 -20.16 -1.36 -21.00
C ASP A 113 -20.15 -0.72 -19.61
N PHE A 114 -21.32 -0.38 -19.08
CA PHE A 114 -21.45 0.21 -17.75
C PHE A 114 -21.24 -0.81 -16.65
N ILE A 115 -21.84 -1.99 -16.78
CA ILE A 115 -21.70 -3.09 -15.81
C ILE A 115 -20.25 -3.61 -15.76
N ASN A 116 -19.56 -3.59 -16.91
CA ASN A 116 -18.19 -4.08 -17.05
C ASN A 116 -17.11 -3.01 -16.74
N ASP A 117 -17.50 -1.77 -16.49
CA ASP A 117 -16.57 -0.67 -16.18
C ASP A 117 -16.20 -0.69 -14.69
N ASP A 118 -14.94 -0.95 -14.37
CA ASP A 118 -14.44 -1.06 -12.99
C ASP A 118 -14.70 0.19 -12.13
N LYS A 119 -14.91 1.35 -12.76
CA LYS A 119 -15.22 2.61 -12.07
C LYS A 119 -16.69 2.78 -11.68
N THR A 120 -17.58 1.99 -12.29
CA THR A 120 -19.03 2.14 -12.16
C THR A 120 -19.74 0.97 -11.48
N TRP A 121 -19.00 -0.06 -11.11
CA TRP A 121 -19.55 -1.30 -10.54
C TRP A 121 -20.31 -1.09 -9.22
N PHE A 122 -20.03 -0.04 -8.45
CA PHE A 122 -20.80 0.33 -7.27
C PHE A 122 -22.25 0.75 -7.60
N ASN A 123 -22.49 1.26 -8.80
CA ASN A 123 -23.80 1.78 -9.19
C ASN A 123 -24.85 0.69 -9.44
N PHE A 124 -24.38 -0.53 -9.72
CA PHE A 124 -25.21 -1.73 -9.73
C PHE A 124 -24.53 -2.77 -8.83
N ASP A 125 -25.00 -2.89 -7.60
CA ASP A 125 -24.52 -3.91 -6.64
C ASP A 125 -25.06 -5.30 -7.04
N LEU A 126 -24.65 -5.75 -8.23
CA LEU A 126 -25.05 -7.03 -8.79
C LEU A 126 -24.06 -8.12 -8.35
N ASN A 127 -24.60 -9.15 -7.72
CA ASN A 127 -23.84 -10.35 -7.41
C ASN A 127 -23.66 -11.24 -8.64
N TYR A 128 -22.84 -12.29 -8.50
CA TYR A 128 -22.53 -13.21 -9.59
C TYR A 128 -23.80 -13.83 -10.23
N GLU A 129 -24.73 -14.33 -9.42
CA GLU A 129 -25.95 -14.98 -9.92
C GLU A 129 -26.86 -14.00 -10.68
N GLN A 130 -26.95 -12.76 -10.22
CA GLN A 130 -27.72 -11.71 -10.88
C GLN A 130 -27.11 -11.32 -12.24
N LEU A 131 -25.79 -11.26 -12.33
CA LEU A 131 -25.10 -11.05 -13.61
C LEU A 131 -25.38 -12.19 -14.59
N MET A 132 -25.29 -13.42 -14.10
CA MET A 132 -25.62 -14.61 -14.92
C MET A 132 -27.07 -14.62 -15.36
N GLN A 133 -28.01 -14.22 -14.51
CA GLN A 133 -29.42 -14.10 -14.89
C GLN A 133 -29.63 -13.05 -15.99
N LEU A 134 -28.95 -11.90 -15.93
CA LEU A 134 -29.02 -10.91 -17.01
C LEU A 134 -28.45 -11.43 -18.33
N MET A 135 -27.42 -12.27 -18.29
CA MET A 135 -26.93 -12.98 -19.48
C MET A 135 -27.95 -13.99 -20.01
N ASP A 136 -28.51 -14.82 -19.14
CA ASP A 136 -29.52 -15.81 -19.50
C ASP A 136 -30.75 -15.16 -20.13
N MET A 137 -31.14 -13.96 -19.66
CA MET A 137 -32.24 -13.16 -20.24
C MET A 137 -31.85 -12.40 -21.51
N GLY A 138 -30.57 -12.42 -21.92
CA GLY A 138 -30.06 -11.74 -23.10
C GLY A 138 -29.83 -10.24 -22.94
N TYR A 139 -29.85 -9.70 -21.71
CA TYR A 139 -29.58 -8.28 -21.43
C TYR A 139 -28.10 -7.96 -21.26
N LEU A 140 -27.26 -8.96 -21.03
CA LEU A 140 -25.82 -8.81 -21.11
C LEU A 140 -25.27 -9.69 -22.22
N LYS A 141 -24.39 -9.13 -23.03
CA LYS A 141 -23.69 -9.88 -24.09
C LYS A 141 -22.51 -10.64 -23.55
N GLU A 142 -21.80 -10.03 -22.59
CA GLU A 142 -20.60 -10.56 -21.96
C GLU A 142 -20.43 -9.94 -20.56
N ILE A 143 -19.71 -10.63 -19.70
CA ILE A 143 -19.24 -10.11 -18.42
C ILE A 143 -17.73 -10.09 -18.46
N ALA A 144 -17.12 -8.93 -18.17
CA ALA A 144 -15.69 -8.81 -18.13
C ALA A 144 -15.06 -9.78 -17.10
N PRO A 145 -13.94 -10.46 -17.42
CA PRO A 145 -13.29 -11.38 -16.51
C PRO A 145 -12.91 -10.73 -15.15
N SER A 146 -12.48 -9.47 -15.16
CA SER A 146 -12.22 -8.69 -13.93
C SER A 146 -13.46 -8.54 -13.07
N ARG A 147 -14.63 -8.32 -13.70
CA ARG A 147 -15.92 -8.24 -12.99
C ARG A 147 -16.32 -9.58 -12.38
N ILE A 148 -16.11 -10.68 -13.12
CA ILE A 148 -16.34 -12.03 -12.60
C ILE A 148 -15.45 -12.28 -11.39
N ALA A 149 -14.14 -12.05 -11.50
CA ALA A 149 -13.19 -12.24 -10.43
C ALA A 149 -13.56 -11.46 -9.16
N HIS A 150 -14.16 -10.27 -9.34
CA HIS A 150 -14.60 -9.42 -8.24
C HIS A 150 -15.83 -9.99 -7.50
N VAL A 151 -16.84 -10.46 -8.23
CA VAL A 151 -18.13 -10.88 -7.63
C VAL A 151 -18.16 -12.36 -7.25
N LEU A 152 -17.37 -13.21 -7.92
CA LEU A 152 -17.39 -14.65 -7.71
C LEU A 152 -17.07 -15.09 -6.28
N PRO A 153 -16.08 -14.49 -5.57
CA PRO A 153 -15.78 -14.86 -4.19
C PRO A 153 -16.95 -14.68 -3.21
N TRP A 154 -17.95 -13.87 -3.59
CA TRP A 154 -19.10 -13.58 -2.74
C TRP A 154 -20.24 -14.59 -2.92
N ILE A 155 -20.19 -15.46 -3.93
CA ILE A 155 -21.27 -16.40 -4.24
C ILE A 155 -21.55 -17.37 -3.09
N THR A 156 -20.53 -17.76 -2.35
CA THR A 156 -20.64 -18.73 -1.25
C THR A 156 -21.28 -18.15 0.00
N ARG A 157 -21.34 -16.81 0.12
CA ARG A 157 -21.82 -16.10 1.30
C ARG A 157 -23.33 -15.88 1.25
N ILE A 158 -24.04 -16.42 2.22
CA ILE A 158 -25.48 -16.23 2.40
C ILE A 158 -25.68 -15.24 3.55
N ARG A 159 -26.03 -13.99 3.19
CA ARG A 159 -26.24 -12.90 4.19
C ARG A 159 -27.48 -13.21 5.02
N ASN A 160 -27.34 -13.10 6.33
CA ASN A 160 -28.49 -13.14 7.23
C ASN A 160 -29.19 -11.78 7.20
N LYS A 161 -30.53 -11.81 7.04
CA LYS A 161 -31.36 -10.59 7.06
C LYS A 161 -31.67 -10.07 8.47
N GLU A 162 -31.44 -10.90 9.49
CA GLU A 162 -31.64 -10.51 10.89
C GLU A 162 -30.49 -9.58 11.36
N PRO A 163 -30.80 -8.47 12.08
CA PRO A 163 -29.80 -7.45 12.46
C PRO A 163 -28.63 -7.96 13.31
N LYS A 164 -28.75 -9.13 13.93
CA LYS A 164 -27.72 -9.78 14.78
C LYS A 164 -27.38 -11.18 14.32
N GLY A 165 -27.87 -11.60 13.17
CA GLY A 165 -27.62 -12.94 12.64
C GLY A 165 -26.24 -13.01 11.95
N ASN A 166 -25.54 -14.14 12.16
CA ASN A 166 -24.31 -14.40 11.43
C ASN A 166 -24.60 -14.81 9.99
N ASP A 167 -23.78 -14.33 9.05
CA ASP A 167 -23.80 -14.83 7.70
C ASP A 167 -23.41 -16.32 7.68
N THR A 168 -24.02 -17.09 6.82
CA THR A 168 -23.66 -18.49 6.58
C THR A 168 -22.95 -18.62 5.24
N PHE A 169 -22.28 -19.75 5.02
CA PHE A 169 -21.54 -20.01 3.79
C PHE A 169 -21.91 -21.38 3.23
N ASN A 170 -21.98 -21.44 1.90
CA ASN A 170 -22.25 -22.67 1.17
C ASN A 170 -21.45 -22.69 -0.14
N SER A 171 -20.38 -23.45 -0.17
CA SER A 171 -19.50 -23.58 -1.31
C SER A 171 -20.10 -24.39 -2.48
N GLU A 172 -21.15 -25.20 -2.25
CA GLU A 172 -21.85 -25.93 -3.30
C GLU A 172 -22.52 -24.98 -4.32
N LEU A 173 -22.72 -23.73 -3.97
CA LEU A 173 -23.22 -22.71 -4.89
C LEU A 173 -22.27 -22.49 -6.10
N LEU A 174 -20.98 -22.83 -5.97
CA LEU A 174 -20.03 -22.83 -7.08
C LEU A 174 -20.34 -23.92 -8.13
N LEU A 175 -21.03 -24.99 -7.75
CA LEU A 175 -21.43 -26.10 -8.64
C LEU A 175 -22.76 -25.83 -9.35
N LYS A 176 -23.49 -24.78 -8.98
CA LYS A 176 -24.84 -24.49 -9.50
C LYS A 176 -24.87 -24.30 -11.01
N ARG A 177 -23.80 -23.80 -11.60
CA ARG A 177 -23.64 -23.58 -13.04
C ARG A 177 -22.33 -24.17 -13.52
N ASP A 178 -22.39 -25.00 -14.53
CA ASP A 178 -21.20 -25.64 -15.13
C ASP A 178 -20.11 -24.65 -15.51
N ILE A 179 -20.48 -23.51 -16.09
CA ILE A 179 -19.56 -22.47 -16.54
C ILE A 179 -18.74 -21.89 -15.37
N THR A 180 -19.28 -21.93 -14.15
CA THR A 180 -18.59 -21.37 -12.97
C THR A 180 -17.24 -22.04 -12.74
N LEU A 181 -17.18 -23.37 -12.72
CA LEU A 181 -15.93 -24.10 -12.50
C LEU A 181 -15.14 -24.32 -13.79
N LYS A 182 -15.82 -24.40 -14.95
CA LYS A 182 -15.13 -24.60 -16.24
C LYS A 182 -14.33 -23.36 -16.66
N GLU A 183 -14.91 -22.18 -16.47
CA GLU A 183 -14.35 -20.93 -17.01
C GLU A 183 -14.18 -19.85 -15.94
N HIS A 184 -15.22 -19.50 -15.20
CA HIS A 184 -15.26 -18.29 -14.39
C HIS A 184 -14.33 -18.36 -13.17
N ILE A 185 -14.15 -19.52 -12.56
CA ILE A 185 -13.27 -19.69 -11.40
C ILE A 185 -11.82 -19.30 -11.71
N TRP A 186 -11.37 -19.48 -12.95
CA TRP A 186 -10.00 -19.20 -13.35
C TRP A 186 -9.69 -17.70 -13.38
N THR A 187 -10.73 -16.85 -13.44
CA THR A 187 -10.55 -15.39 -13.40
C THR A 187 -9.94 -14.90 -12.08
N ILE A 188 -10.18 -15.60 -10.95
CA ILE A 188 -9.58 -15.24 -9.66
C ILE A 188 -8.06 -15.40 -9.63
N PHE A 189 -7.50 -16.23 -10.52
CA PHE A 189 -6.06 -16.41 -10.68
C PHE A 189 -5.43 -15.36 -11.62
N GLU A 190 -6.26 -14.55 -12.29
CA GLU A 190 -5.83 -13.58 -13.29
C GLU A 190 -6.05 -12.14 -12.88
N TYR A 191 -7.05 -11.87 -12.05
CA TYR A 191 -7.46 -10.52 -11.66
C TYR A 191 -7.52 -10.38 -10.14
N GLU A 192 -7.23 -9.17 -9.64
CA GLU A 192 -7.38 -8.87 -8.22
C GLU A 192 -8.83 -9.04 -7.75
N SER A 193 -9.00 -9.59 -6.56
CA SER A 193 -10.32 -9.87 -5.99
C SER A 193 -10.29 -9.81 -4.46
N SER A 194 -11.46 -9.86 -3.85
CA SER A 194 -11.62 -9.96 -2.39
C SER A 194 -11.60 -11.39 -1.85
N ILE A 195 -11.01 -12.34 -2.61
CA ILE A 195 -11.08 -13.77 -2.29
C ILE A 195 -10.51 -14.07 -0.90
N GLY A 196 -9.38 -13.49 -0.52
CA GLY A 196 -8.77 -13.70 0.80
C GLY A 196 -9.71 -13.31 1.93
N TYR A 197 -10.34 -12.14 1.82
CA TYR A 197 -11.31 -11.67 2.82
C TYR A 197 -12.53 -12.59 2.93
N GLN A 198 -13.09 -13.04 1.81
CA GLN A 198 -14.26 -13.94 1.83
C GLN A 198 -13.91 -15.31 2.41
N ASP A 199 -12.75 -15.82 2.07
CA ASP A 199 -12.21 -17.06 2.56
C ASP A 199 -12.01 -17.02 4.08
N ASP A 200 -11.44 -15.94 4.61
CA ASP A 200 -11.26 -15.73 6.05
C ASP A 200 -12.59 -15.61 6.79
N CYS A 201 -13.59 -14.93 6.21
CA CYS A 201 -14.93 -14.87 6.78
C CYS A 201 -15.57 -16.27 6.88
N ALA A 202 -15.43 -17.11 5.85
CA ALA A 202 -15.97 -18.48 5.87
C ALA A 202 -15.26 -19.38 6.88
N LYS A 203 -13.93 -19.31 6.96
CA LYS A 203 -13.11 -20.02 7.96
C LYS A 203 -13.49 -19.62 9.38
N GLU A 204 -13.74 -18.34 9.61
CA GLU A 204 -14.16 -17.82 10.91
C GLU A 204 -15.57 -18.31 11.29
N ALA A 205 -16.51 -18.37 10.32
CA ALA A 205 -17.83 -18.94 10.52
C ALA A 205 -17.75 -20.43 10.90
N TYR A 206 -16.87 -21.19 10.26
CA TYR A 206 -16.61 -22.58 10.60
C TYR A 206 -16.03 -22.74 12.02
N LYS A 207 -15.02 -21.95 12.37
CA LYS A 207 -14.43 -21.95 13.73
C LYS A 207 -15.45 -21.63 14.82
N LYS A 208 -16.43 -20.78 14.52
CA LYS A 208 -17.54 -20.44 15.43
C LYS A 208 -18.68 -21.48 15.45
N GLY A 209 -18.58 -22.52 14.64
CA GLY A 209 -19.63 -23.55 14.54
C GLY A 209 -20.90 -23.08 13.81
N VAL A 210 -20.81 -21.98 13.03
CA VAL A 210 -21.94 -21.48 12.20
C VAL A 210 -22.17 -22.40 11.01
N THR A 211 -21.13 -23.01 10.46
CA THR A 211 -21.18 -24.01 9.39
C THR A 211 -20.66 -25.35 9.89
N ALA A 212 -21.25 -26.46 9.40
CA ALA A 212 -20.87 -27.81 9.82
C ALA A 212 -19.51 -28.26 9.30
N ARG A 213 -19.05 -27.65 8.20
CA ARG A 213 -17.72 -27.88 7.60
C ARG A 213 -17.12 -26.54 7.17
N ASP A 214 -15.84 -26.56 6.82
CA ASP A 214 -15.17 -25.40 6.21
C ASP A 214 -15.72 -25.17 4.80
N GLU A 215 -16.50 -24.11 4.64
CA GLU A 215 -17.11 -23.65 3.39
C GLU A 215 -16.28 -22.54 2.71
N SER A 216 -15.04 -22.35 3.15
CA SER A 216 -14.13 -21.43 2.47
C SER A 216 -13.86 -21.85 1.02
N ILE A 217 -13.61 -20.88 0.16
CA ILE A 217 -13.32 -21.16 -1.25
C ILE A 217 -12.05 -22.02 -1.39
N SER A 218 -11.04 -21.76 -0.58
CA SER A 218 -9.82 -22.58 -0.56
C SER A 218 -10.10 -24.05 -0.26
N ALA A 219 -10.89 -24.33 0.78
CA ALA A 219 -11.29 -25.70 1.13
C ALA A 219 -12.20 -26.32 0.05
N ALA A 220 -13.09 -25.52 -0.54
CA ALA A 220 -13.99 -25.98 -1.61
C ALA A 220 -13.21 -26.38 -2.88
N LEU A 221 -12.30 -25.53 -3.35
CA LEU A 221 -11.50 -25.82 -4.54
C LEU A 221 -10.61 -27.05 -4.35
N TYR A 222 -10.08 -27.22 -3.13
CA TYR A 222 -9.36 -28.45 -2.78
C TYR A 222 -10.24 -29.68 -2.94
N ARG A 223 -11.43 -29.70 -2.31
CA ARG A 223 -12.40 -30.81 -2.45
C ARG A 223 -12.76 -31.06 -3.91
N PHE A 224 -13.12 -30.01 -4.66
CA PHE A 224 -13.52 -30.12 -6.06
C PHE A 224 -12.38 -30.64 -6.96
N SER A 225 -11.13 -30.42 -6.59
CA SER A 225 -9.97 -30.99 -7.29
C SER A 225 -9.80 -32.49 -7.01
N LEU A 226 -10.20 -32.97 -5.83
CA LEU A 226 -10.18 -34.40 -5.49
C LEU A 226 -11.37 -35.14 -6.06
N ASP A 227 -12.55 -34.50 -6.12
CA ASP A 227 -13.79 -35.06 -6.65
C ASP A 227 -13.85 -35.03 -8.19
N GLY A 228 -12.84 -34.48 -8.86
CA GLY A 228 -12.75 -34.40 -10.32
C GLY A 228 -13.61 -33.31 -10.97
N HIS A 229 -14.17 -32.38 -10.18
CA HIS A 229 -14.88 -31.20 -10.71
C HIS A 229 -13.92 -30.14 -11.27
N LEU A 230 -12.67 -30.12 -10.81
CA LEU A 230 -11.61 -29.25 -11.27
C LEU A 230 -10.39 -30.04 -11.66
N ASP A 231 -9.73 -29.63 -12.74
CA ASP A 231 -8.43 -30.17 -13.13
C ASP A 231 -7.38 -29.75 -12.09
N ARG A 232 -6.87 -30.74 -11.35
CA ARG A 232 -5.96 -30.54 -10.25
C ARG A 232 -4.58 -30.02 -10.70
N GLU A 233 -4.07 -30.53 -11.81
CA GLU A 233 -2.78 -30.08 -12.34
C GLU A 233 -2.89 -28.61 -12.77
N ARG A 234 -3.94 -28.25 -13.48
CA ARG A 234 -4.23 -26.86 -13.86
C ARG A 234 -4.37 -25.96 -12.62
N LEU A 235 -5.02 -26.45 -11.56
CA LEU A 235 -5.24 -25.67 -10.33
C LEU A 235 -3.90 -25.37 -9.63
N LEU A 236 -3.01 -26.35 -9.51
CA LEU A 236 -1.68 -26.16 -8.93
C LEU A 236 -0.84 -25.18 -9.77
N LYS A 237 -0.79 -25.37 -11.09
CA LYS A 237 -0.06 -24.47 -12.00
C LYS A 237 -0.62 -23.05 -12.01
N ALA A 238 -1.95 -22.90 -12.03
CA ALA A 238 -2.59 -21.58 -11.96
C ALA A 238 -2.25 -20.86 -10.65
N THR A 239 -2.20 -21.61 -9.53
CA THR A 239 -1.82 -21.05 -8.23
C THR A 239 -0.38 -20.51 -8.26
N LEU A 240 0.57 -21.29 -8.77
CA LEU A 240 1.97 -20.85 -8.90
C LEU A 240 2.12 -19.65 -9.85
N ALA A 241 1.38 -19.64 -10.96
CA ALA A 241 1.41 -18.55 -11.94
C ALA A 241 0.99 -17.19 -11.34
N THR A 242 0.19 -17.19 -10.26
CA THR A 242 -0.22 -15.93 -9.60
C THR A 242 0.94 -15.14 -9.00
N PHE A 243 2.03 -15.81 -8.62
CA PHE A 243 3.20 -15.16 -8.01
C PHE A 243 4.05 -14.35 -8.99
N HIS A 244 3.82 -14.52 -10.29
CA HIS A 244 4.41 -13.68 -11.34
C HIS A 244 3.52 -12.49 -11.72
N ARG A 245 2.35 -12.36 -11.08
CA ARG A 245 1.43 -11.25 -11.29
C ARG A 245 1.67 -10.18 -10.22
N SER A 246 1.39 -8.92 -10.56
CA SER A 246 1.52 -7.79 -9.63
C SER A 246 0.34 -7.69 -8.66
N PHE A 247 -0.05 -8.81 -8.04
CA PHE A 247 -1.09 -8.82 -7.03
C PHE A 247 -0.63 -8.17 -5.73
N LYS A 248 -1.56 -7.56 -4.99
CA LYS A 248 -1.28 -7.02 -3.66
C LYS A 248 -0.80 -8.11 -2.69
N LYS A 249 -0.02 -7.70 -1.70
CA LYS A 249 0.60 -8.58 -0.69
C LYS A 249 -0.39 -9.57 -0.06
N ASP A 250 -1.60 -9.10 0.27
CA ASP A 250 -2.61 -9.94 0.94
C ASP A 250 -3.11 -11.05 0.03
N MET A 251 -3.34 -10.73 -1.25
CA MET A 251 -3.78 -11.71 -2.24
C MET A 251 -2.66 -12.72 -2.58
N ALA A 252 -1.42 -12.26 -2.75
CA ALA A 252 -0.27 -13.14 -2.92
C ALA A 252 -0.06 -14.04 -1.68
N GLY A 253 -0.28 -13.49 -0.49
CA GLY A 253 -0.25 -14.24 0.76
C GLY A 253 -1.36 -15.28 0.89
N TRP A 254 -2.56 -15.01 0.35
CA TRP A 254 -3.66 -15.96 0.28
C TRP A 254 -3.33 -17.12 -0.67
N PHE A 255 -2.82 -16.85 -1.88
CA PHE A 255 -2.42 -17.90 -2.82
C PHE A 255 -1.32 -18.81 -2.26
N ALA A 256 -0.36 -18.24 -1.50
CA ALA A 256 0.65 -19.05 -0.83
C ALA A 256 0.02 -20.02 0.17
N GLY A 257 -0.90 -19.57 1.02
CA GLY A 257 -1.67 -20.44 1.93
C GLY A 257 -2.61 -21.41 1.20
N PHE A 258 -3.14 -20.99 0.05
CA PHE A 258 -3.97 -21.87 -0.76
C PHE A 258 -3.17 -23.03 -1.38
N PHE A 259 -1.93 -22.77 -1.82
CA PHE A 259 -1.05 -23.84 -2.29
C PHE A 259 -0.79 -24.88 -1.21
N GLU A 260 -0.61 -24.48 0.05
CA GLU A 260 -0.51 -25.40 1.19
C GLU A 260 -1.83 -26.16 1.44
N THR A 261 -2.98 -25.49 1.28
CA THR A 261 -4.32 -26.11 1.45
C THR A 261 -4.56 -27.20 0.40
N LEU A 262 -4.02 -27.05 -0.81
CA LEU A 262 -4.11 -28.06 -1.87
C LEU A 262 -3.35 -29.37 -1.54
N GLN A 263 -2.47 -29.36 -0.53
CA GLN A 263 -1.72 -30.54 -0.07
C GLN A 263 -1.09 -31.30 -1.25
N PRO A 264 -0.21 -30.67 -2.04
CA PRO A 264 0.37 -31.31 -3.20
C PRO A 264 1.17 -32.56 -2.81
N THR A 265 1.02 -33.62 -3.57
CA THR A 265 1.76 -34.89 -3.37
C THR A 265 3.23 -34.72 -3.76
N THR A 266 4.08 -35.63 -3.31
CA THR A 266 5.51 -35.65 -3.68
C THR A 266 5.72 -35.64 -5.19
N GLY A 267 4.95 -36.42 -5.94
CA GLY A 267 5.03 -36.44 -7.40
C GLY A 267 4.63 -35.11 -8.07
N GLU A 268 3.57 -34.47 -7.56
CA GLU A 268 3.15 -33.14 -8.02
C GLU A 268 4.22 -32.08 -7.72
N LEU A 269 4.80 -32.11 -6.51
CA LEU A 269 5.87 -31.18 -6.15
C LEU A 269 7.13 -31.37 -7.02
N LEU A 270 7.53 -32.62 -7.30
CA LEU A 270 8.65 -32.91 -8.19
C LEU A 270 8.40 -32.42 -9.63
N SER A 271 7.14 -32.50 -10.10
CA SER A 271 6.78 -31.98 -11.43
C SER A 271 6.76 -30.47 -11.53
N LEU A 272 6.54 -29.77 -10.39
CA LEU A 272 6.37 -28.30 -10.31
C LEU A 272 7.58 -27.59 -9.68
N GLN A 273 8.69 -28.30 -9.44
CA GLN A 273 9.83 -27.72 -8.70
C GLN A 273 10.47 -26.54 -9.43
N GLU A 274 10.45 -26.51 -10.75
CA GLU A 274 10.96 -25.38 -11.54
C GLU A 274 10.13 -24.13 -11.32
N GLU A 275 8.80 -24.25 -11.45
CA GLU A 275 7.86 -23.14 -11.20
C GLU A 275 7.95 -22.64 -9.76
N MET A 276 8.12 -23.54 -8.79
CA MET A 276 8.32 -23.16 -7.38
C MET A 276 9.62 -22.38 -7.19
N MET A 277 10.72 -22.76 -7.83
CA MET A 277 12.00 -22.06 -7.74
C MET A 277 11.99 -20.70 -8.46
N GLN A 278 11.17 -20.53 -9.50
CA GLN A 278 10.99 -19.21 -10.14
C GLN A 278 10.42 -18.15 -9.19
N ILE A 279 9.69 -18.56 -8.13
CA ILE A 279 9.09 -17.66 -7.14
C ILE A 279 10.13 -17.02 -6.21
N PHE A 280 11.37 -17.49 -6.20
CA PHE A 280 12.45 -16.91 -5.39
C PHE A 280 12.73 -15.43 -5.73
N THR A 281 12.32 -14.97 -6.89
CA THR A 281 12.40 -13.56 -7.30
C THR A 281 11.24 -12.70 -6.78
N SER A 282 10.26 -13.29 -6.08
CA SER A 282 9.12 -12.56 -5.53
C SER A 282 9.55 -11.55 -4.46
N SER A 283 8.97 -10.35 -4.51
CA SER A 283 9.15 -9.32 -3.47
C SER A 283 8.47 -9.67 -2.13
N TYR A 284 7.61 -10.69 -2.12
CA TYR A 284 6.85 -11.08 -0.94
C TYR A 284 7.44 -12.31 -0.25
N THR A 285 7.75 -12.17 1.03
CA THR A 285 8.39 -13.22 1.84
C THR A 285 7.52 -14.48 2.02
N LYS A 286 6.19 -14.34 2.14
CA LYS A 286 5.32 -15.49 2.42
C LYS A 286 5.29 -16.51 1.28
N PRO A 287 5.10 -16.14 0.00
CA PRO A 287 5.24 -17.07 -1.12
C PRO A 287 6.58 -17.78 -1.15
N VAL A 288 7.70 -17.06 -1.02
CA VAL A 288 9.05 -17.64 -1.00
C VAL A 288 9.19 -18.68 0.10
N ASN A 289 8.74 -18.37 1.33
CA ASN A 289 8.84 -19.30 2.46
C ASN A 289 8.02 -20.57 2.25
N VAL A 290 6.82 -20.46 1.70
CA VAL A 290 5.98 -21.62 1.38
C VAL A 290 6.67 -22.50 0.36
N MET A 291 7.20 -21.92 -0.71
CA MET A 291 7.91 -22.69 -1.74
C MET A 291 9.18 -23.37 -1.19
N LEU A 292 9.98 -22.66 -0.39
CA LEU A 292 11.15 -23.24 0.28
C LEU A 292 10.77 -24.43 1.17
N GLN A 293 9.64 -24.31 1.88
CA GLN A 293 9.16 -25.42 2.74
C GLN A 293 8.70 -26.62 1.91
N GLN A 294 7.99 -26.40 0.80
CA GLN A 294 7.59 -27.48 -0.10
C GLN A 294 8.79 -28.15 -0.76
N LEU A 295 9.77 -27.39 -1.25
CA LEU A 295 11.01 -27.94 -1.79
C LEU A 295 11.81 -28.72 -0.75
N LYS A 296 11.79 -28.28 0.53
CA LYS A 296 12.41 -29.03 1.63
C LYS A 296 11.77 -30.40 1.85
N ASN A 297 10.46 -30.54 1.60
CA ASN A 297 9.76 -31.81 1.73
C ASN A 297 10.23 -32.83 0.70
N ILE A 298 10.60 -32.39 -0.52
CA ILE A 298 11.03 -33.25 -1.63
C ILE A 298 12.55 -33.29 -1.85
N ALA A 299 13.32 -32.56 -1.05
CA ALA A 299 14.78 -32.45 -1.25
C ALA A 299 15.54 -33.77 -1.10
N SER A 300 14.91 -34.81 -0.56
CA SER A 300 15.48 -36.14 -0.41
C SER A 300 14.95 -37.13 -1.43
N GLU A 301 14.09 -36.72 -2.34
CA GLU A 301 13.47 -37.59 -3.33
C GLU A 301 14.31 -37.69 -4.60
N GLU A 302 14.27 -38.86 -5.23
CA GLU A 302 14.86 -39.07 -6.55
C GLU A 302 14.17 -38.15 -7.59
N GLY A 303 14.98 -37.41 -8.36
CA GLY A 303 14.45 -36.41 -9.31
C GLY A 303 14.39 -34.99 -8.77
N PHE A 304 14.78 -34.72 -7.53
CA PHE A 304 14.95 -33.36 -7.07
C PHE A 304 16.08 -32.64 -7.83
N ARG A 305 15.81 -31.45 -8.36
CA ARG A 305 16.76 -30.65 -9.16
C ARG A 305 17.70 -29.83 -8.26
N TYR A 306 18.55 -30.52 -7.50
CA TYR A 306 19.40 -29.90 -6.48
C TYR A 306 20.42 -28.90 -7.07
N GLN A 307 20.94 -29.10 -8.26
CA GLN A 307 21.86 -28.15 -8.90
C GLN A 307 21.13 -26.82 -9.18
N GLU A 308 19.97 -26.87 -9.84
CA GLU A 308 19.17 -25.71 -10.14
C GLU A 308 18.72 -24.99 -8.85
N PHE A 309 18.38 -25.75 -7.81
CA PHE A 309 18.03 -25.16 -6.51
C PHE A 309 19.19 -24.38 -5.90
N ILE A 310 20.42 -24.91 -5.91
CA ILE A 310 21.61 -24.23 -5.36
C ILE A 310 21.87 -22.93 -6.12
N GLU A 311 21.80 -22.96 -7.47
CA GLU A 311 21.99 -21.78 -8.32
C GLU A 311 20.95 -20.71 -8.04
N ARG A 312 19.67 -21.08 -8.01
CA ARG A 312 18.57 -20.11 -7.79
C ARG A 312 18.49 -19.59 -6.35
N ALA A 313 18.91 -20.39 -5.36
CA ALA A 313 18.94 -19.98 -3.97
C ALA A 313 19.87 -18.79 -3.71
N THR A 314 20.85 -18.54 -4.57
CA THR A 314 21.76 -17.39 -4.45
C THR A 314 21.01 -16.06 -4.43
N THR A 315 19.91 -15.94 -5.16
CA THR A 315 19.11 -14.71 -5.21
C THR A 315 18.46 -14.36 -3.86
N LEU A 316 18.25 -15.37 -3.02
CA LEU A 316 17.59 -15.21 -1.71
C LEU A 316 18.53 -14.68 -0.62
N PHE A 317 19.86 -14.83 -0.79
CA PHE A 317 20.78 -14.41 0.26
C PHE A 317 20.81 -12.89 0.48
N PHE A 318 20.49 -12.10 -0.53
CA PHE A 318 20.49 -10.63 -0.41
C PHE A 318 19.28 -10.07 0.31
N SER A 319 18.08 -10.54 -0.02
CA SER A 319 16.80 -9.91 0.39
C SER A 319 16.00 -10.69 1.43
N SER A 320 16.31 -11.98 1.63
CA SER A 320 15.46 -12.82 2.47
C SER A 320 15.69 -12.65 3.97
N PRO A 321 14.63 -12.78 4.78
CA PRO A 321 14.71 -12.77 6.24
C PRO A 321 15.41 -14.03 6.77
N LYS A 322 15.88 -13.95 8.00
CA LYS A 322 16.64 -15.01 8.69
C LYS A 322 16.01 -16.40 8.58
N ASN A 323 14.69 -16.50 8.73
CA ASN A 323 13.99 -17.81 8.69
C ASN A 323 14.09 -18.50 7.32
N SER A 324 13.99 -17.75 6.22
CA SER A 324 14.17 -18.26 4.87
C SER A 324 15.60 -18.81 4.68
N LEU A 325 16.60 -18.06 5.15
CA LEU A 325 18.02 -18.45 5.07
C LEU A 325 18.30 -19.72 5.90
N LEU A 326 17.65 -19.88 7.07
CA LEU A 326 17.74 -21.10 7.86
C LEU A 326 17.08 -22.30 7.15
N THR A 327 16.05 -22.08 6.36
CA THR A 327 15.42 -23.15 5.56
C THR A 327 16.33 -23.57 4.43
N ILE A 328 16.98 -22.62 3.73
CA ILE A 328 17.98 -22.90 2.70
C ILE A 328 19.16 -23.70 3.29
N TYR A 329 19.65 -23.28 4.46
CA TYR A 329 20.69 -24.03 5.17
C TYR A 329 20.29 -25.48 5.40
N ALA A 330 19.07 -25.71 5.90
CA ALA A 330 18.57 -27.08 6.15
C ALA A 330 18.40 -27.90 4.84
N LEU A 331 18.05 -27.24 3.74
CA LEU A 331 18.02 -27.86 2.40
C LEU A 331 19.41 -28.27 1.94
N PHE A 332 20.41 -27.41 2.12
CA PHE A 332 21.80 -27.73 1.76
C PHE A 332 22.35 -28.90 2.58
N GLU A 333 22.04 -28.99 3.89
CA GLU A 333 22.42 -30.17 4.69
C GLU A 333 21.80 -31.47 4.14
N LYS A 334 20.55 -31.44 3.67
CA LYS A 334 19.91 -32.60 3.03
C LYS A 334 20.56 -32.95 1.69
N ILE A 335 20.84 -31.94 0.87
CA ILE A 335 21.45 -32.12 -0.46
C ILE A 335 22.84 -32.74 -0.31
N VAL A 336 23.73 -32.21 0.53
CA VAL A 336 25.10 -32.76 0.68
C VAL A 336 25.14 -34.12 1.33
N ALA A 337 24.11 -34.50 2.10
CA ALA A 337 24.02 -35.85 2.65
C ALA A 337 23.76 -36.91 1.58
N GLN A 338 23.04 -36.59 0.51
CA GLN A 338 22.71 -37.48 -0.59
C GLN A 338 23.61 -37.31 -1.79
N HIS A 339 24.11 -36.12 -2.03
CA HIS A 339 24.93 -35.68 -3.15
C HIS A 339 26.25 -35.08 -2.65
N PRO A 340 27.21 -35.94 -2.21
CA PRO A 340 28.48 -35.44 -1.67
C PRO A 340 29.29 -34.57 -2.64
N GLU A 341 29.06 -34.70 -3.96
CA GLU A 341 29.65 -33.86 -5.01
C GLU A 341 29.19 -32.38 -4.94
N MET A 342 28.08 -32.12 -4.27
CA MET A 342 27.54 -30.75 -4.07
C MET A 342 28.10 -30.02 -2.84
N LYS A 343 29.01 -30.64 -2.09
CA LYS A 343 29.61 -30.01 -0.90
C LYS A 343 30.26 -28.66 -1.19
N GLU A 344 31.11 -28.63 -2.20
CA GLU A 344 31.85 -27.43 -2.59
C GLU A 344 30.89 -26.31 -3.11
N PRO A 345 29.99 -26.56 -4.07
CA PRO A 345 29.01 -25.60 -4.51
C PRO A 345 28.15 -25.01 -3.35
N CYS A 346 27.70 -25.86 -2.43
CA CYS A 346 26.94 -25.42 -1.26
C CYS A 346 27.79 -24.57 -0.32
N CYS A 347 29.07 -24.92 -0.09
CA CYS A 347 29.96 -24.11 0.75
C CYS A 347 30.22 -22.75 0.14
N ILE A 348 30.52 -22.67 -1.17
CA ILE A 348 30.71 -21.41 -1.89
C ILE A 348 29.46 -20.52 -1.81
N THR A 349 28.28 -21.11 -2.06
CA THR A 349 27.02 -20.37 -2.00
C THR A 349 26.74 -19.83 -0.58
N LEU A 350 27.02 -20.60 0.46
CA LEU A 350 26.83 -20.17 1.85
C LEU A 350 27.80 -19.08 2.29
N CYS A 351 28.93 -18.86 1.60
CA CYS A 351 29.82 -17.74 1.89
C CYS A 351 29.12 -16.37 1.78
N GLN A 352 28.05 -16.27 0.95
CA GLN A 352 27.25 -15.04 0.88
C GLN A 352 26.59 -14.66 2.22
N LEU A 353 26.41 -15.61 3.16
CA LEU A 353 25.90 -15.30 4.50
C LEU A 353 26.90 -14.49 5.35
N PHE A 354 28.17 -14.43 4.99
CA PHE A 354 29.14 -13.57 5.67
C PHE A 354 28.88 -12.08 5.43
N LEU A 355 28.14 -11.71 4.38
CA LEU A 355 27.68 -10.33 4.17
C LEU A 355 26.55 -9.93 5.14
N LYS A 356 25.91 -10.90 5.79
CA LYS A 356 24.84 -10.60 6.77
C LYS A 356 25.44 -10.21 8.11
N LYS A 357 25.02 -9.09 8.65
CA LYS A 357 25.43 -8.61 10.00
C LYS A 357 24.66 -9.36 11.12
N ASP A 358 24.62 -10.68 11.00
CA ASP A 358 24.02 -11.61 11.99
C ASP A 358 25.03 -12.70 12.30
N GLU A 359 25.69 -12.58 13.44
CA GLU A 359 26.72 -13.50 13.89
C GLU A 359 26.23 -14.96 13.94
N SER A 360 24.96 -15.17 14.28
CA SER A 360 24.41 -16.53 14.36
C SER A 360 24.23 -17.20 12.99
N LEU A 361 23.94 -16.41 11.94
CA LEU A 361 23.88 -16.89 10.55
C LEU A 361 25.29 -17.16 10.02
N GLN A 362 26.23 -16.25 10.26
CA GLN A 362 27.61 -16.44 9.86
C GLN A 362 28.25 -17.68 10.55
N LYS A 363 28.02 -17.90 11.84
CA LYS A 363 28.46 -19.10 12.57
C LYS A 363 27.88 -20.39 11.96
N LYS A 364 26.61 -20.37 11.52
CA LYS A 364 25.99 -21.53 10.87
C LYS A 364 26.66 -21.83 9.53
N ALA A 365 26.91 -20.80 8.70
CA ALA A 365 27.66 -20.95 7.45
C ALA A 365 29.07 -21.49 7.70
N ALA A 366 29.80 -20.92 8.66
CA ALA A 366 31.14 -21.37 9.03
C ALA A 366 31.17 -22.82 9.51
N ASN A 367 30.20 -23.23 10.36
CA ASN A 367 30.10 -24.62 10.82
C ASN A 367 29.80 -25.58 9.66
N PHE A 368 28.94 -25.18 8.69
CA PHE A 368 28.69 -25.99 7.51
C PHE A 368 29.96 -26.15 6.66
N ILE A 369 30.67 -25.06 6.41
CA ILE A 369 31.92 -25.03 5.63
C ILE A 369 33.00 -25.84 6.36
N SER A 370 33.13 -25.70 7.68
CA SER A 370 34.09 -26.49 8.47
C SER A 370 33.78 -27.99 8.43
N LYS A 371 32.50 -28.37 8.35
CA LYS A 371 32.06 -29.78 8.34
C LYS A 371 32.16 -30.43 6.95
N HIS A 372 31.86 -29.69 5.89
CA HIS A 372 31.64 -30.21 4.56
C HIS A 372 32.66 -29.72 3.53
N GLY A 373 33.31 -28.58 3.78
CA GLY A 373 34.28 -27.97 2.85
C GLY A 373 35.61 -28.75 2.83
N ASP A 374 36.26 -28.68 1.68
CA ASP A 374 37.62 -29.17 1.50
C ASP A 374 38.61 -28.01 1.69
N ALA A 375 39.42 -28.09 2.72
CA ALA A 375 40.42 -27.05 3.05
C ALA A 375 41.54 -26.97 2.00
N SER A 376 41.69 -27.98 1.11
CA SER A 376 42.64 -27.97 0.00
C SER A 376 42.09 -27.34 -1.29
N SER A 377 40.79 -27.04 -1.36
CA SER A 377 40.17 -26.41 -2.53
C SER A 377 40.59 -24.94 -2.63
N SER A 378 41.32 -24.62 -3.72
CA SER A 378 41.74 -23.24 -4.02
C SER A 378 40.53 -22.31 -4.22
N ASN A 379 39.50 -22.78 -4.90
CA ASN A 379 38.28 -22.02 -5.17
C ASN A 379 37.52 -21.62 -3.88
N LEU A 380 37.41 -22.58 -2.93
CA LEU A 380 36.79 -22.30 -1.66
C LEU A 380 37.62 -21.35 -0.80
N GLN A 381 38.96 -21.53 -0.82
CA GLN A 381 39.90 -20.63 -0.10
C GLN A 381 39.84 -19.21 -0.64
N GLU A 382 39.89 -19.00 -1.96
CA GLU A 382 39.78 -17.69 -2.61
C GLU A 382 38.42 -17.02 -2.29
N THR A 383 37.33 -17.81 -2.34
CA THR A 383 36.00 -17.33 -1.96
C THR A 383 35.98 -16.89 -0.51
N LEU A 384 36.48 -17.70 0.43
CA LEU A 384 36.52 -17.34 1.86
C LEU A 384 37.40 -16.10 2.10
N GLN A 385 38.50 -15.96 1.41
CA GLN A 385 39.35 -14.79 1.50
C GLN A 385 38.65 -13.51 1.07
N SER A 386 37.83 -13.56 0.02
CA SER A 386 37.04 -12.40 -0.45
C SER A 386 36.01 -11.91 0.57
N TYR A 387 35.48 -12.81 1.41
CA TYR A 387 34.54 -12.45 2.46
C TYR A 387 35.17 -12.21 3.84
N GLN A 388 36.46 -12.40 3.98
CA GLN A 388 37.18 -12.28 5.27
C GLN A 388 36.92 -10.96 6.00
N PRO A 389 36.90 -9.77 5.34
CA PRO A 389 36.65 -8.50 6.00
C PRO A 389 35.26 -8.39 6.64
N GLU A 390 34.28 -9.15 6.15
CA GLU A 390 32.88 -9.10 6.60
C GLU A 390 32.58 -10.13 7.71
N MET A 391 33.53 -10.99 8.05
CA MET A 391 33.35 -12.07 9.03
C MET A 391 33.54 -11.59 10.46
N PHE A 392 32.65 -12.02 11.35
CA PHE A 392 32.85 -11.82 12.79
C PHE A 392 34.07 -12.61 13.30
N GLN A 393 34.75 -12.07 14.33
CA GLN A 393 35.93 -12.71 14.91
C GLN A 393 35.70 -14.17 15.34
N SER A 394 34.52 -14.48 15.85
CA SER A 394 34.14 -15.84 16.23
C SER A 394 34.06 -16.81 15.04
N VAL A 395 33.82 -16.31 13.84
CA VAL A 395 33.77 -17.09 12.57
C VAL A 395 35.17 -17.47 12.11
N HIS A 396 36.14 -16.55 12.25
CA HIS A 396 37.55 -16.82 11.92
C HIS A 396 38.12 -17.99 12.73
N ALA A 397 37.69 -18.14 13.99
CA ALA A 397 38.12 -19.28 14.83
C ALA A 397 37.61 -20.62 14.29
N ILE A 398 36.34 -20.65 13.78
CA ILE A 398 35.71 -21.86 13.21
C ILE A 398 36.39 -22.27 11.89
N LEU A 399 36.79 -21.28 11.06
CA LEU A 399 37.39 -21.51 9.73
C LEU A 399 38.93 -21.50 9.76
N SER A 400 39.55 -21.67 10.91
CA SER A 400 41.02 -21.62 11.08
C SER A 400 41.75 -22.59 10.17
N SER A 401 41.17 -23.76 9.86
CA SER A 401 41.78 -24.79 8.95
C SER A 401 41.77 -24.40 7.46
N PHE A 402 41.01 -23.35 7.09
CA PHE A 402 40.90 -22.86 5.71
C PHE A 402 41.77 -21.64 5.44
N LYS A 403 42.65 -21.24 6.40
CA LYS A 403 43.58 -20.16 6.17
C LYS A 403 44.69 -20.63 5.23
N PRO A 404 45.02 -19.89 4.17
CA PRO A 404 46.23 -20.16 3.37
C PRO A 404 47.44 -20.02 4.34
N GLN A 405 48.44 -20.91 4.17
CA GLN A 405 49.71 -20.73 4.89
C GLN A 405 50.30 -19.36 4.51
N PRO A 406 50.68 -18.50 5.46
CA PRO A 406 51.23 -17.21 5.13
C PRO A 406 52.56 -17.41 4.40
N ALA A 407 52.71 -16.80 3.23
CA ALA A 407 53.99 -16.40 2.74
C ALA A 407 54.56 -15.42 3.78
N GLU A 408 55.77 -15.70 4.28
CA GLU A 408 56.46 -14.84 5.24
C GLU A 408 56.60 -13.41 4.66
N ASP A 409 55.70 -12.52 5.08
CA ASP A 409 55.93 -11.10 5.05
C ASP A 409 55.51 -10.53 6.40
N THR A 410 56.52 -10.10 7.12
CA THR A 410 56.49 -9.43 8.40
C THR A 410 55.71 -8.12 8.32
N LEU A 411 54.41 -8.14 8.75
CA LEU A 411 53.75 -6.96 9.18
C LEU A 411 53.28 -7.17 10.62
N GLU A 412 53.72 -6.29 11.50
CA GLU A 412 53.36 -6.26 12.92
C GLU A 412 51.84 -6.18 13.09
N PRO A 413 51.28 -6.81 14.14
CA PRO A 413 49.85 -6.74 14.38
C PRO A 413 49.51 -5.32 14.87
N ASP A 414 48.90 -4.56 13.99
CA ASP A 414 48.18 -3.35 14.41
C ASP A 414 46.99 -3.78 15.26
N ALA A 415 47.08 -3.50 16.56
CA ALA A 415 45.98 -3.70 17.49
C ALA A 415 44.94 -2.60 17.26
N SER A 416 44.26 -2.59 16.10
CA SER A 416 43.10 -1.75 15.91
C SER A 416 41.93 -2.39 16.62
N VAL A 417 41.52 -1.82 17.70
CA VAL A 417 40.19 -1.93 18.32
C VAL A 417 39.15 -1.95 17.22
N GLY A 418 38.26 -2.96 17.23
CA GLY A 418 37.27 -3.22 16.18
C GLY A 418 36.65 -1.93 15.67
N GLU A 419 36.76 -1.70 14.36
CA GLU A 419 36.11 -0.56 13.72
C GLU A 419 34.62 -0.65 14.02
N THR A 420 34.16 0.25 14.86
CA THR A 420 32.73 0.51 15.05
C THR A 420 32.16 0.87 13.67
N VAL A 421 31.24 0.05 13.19
CA VAL A 421 30.58 0.30 11.89
C VAL A 421 29.97 1.70 11.95
N ARG A 422 30.54 2.63 11.22
CA ARG A 422 30.03 4.00 11.16
C ARG A 422 28.68 4.02 10.47
N ILE A 423 27.69 4.62 11.15
CA ILE A 423 26.33 4.81 10.65
C ILE A 423 26.33 5.92 9.57
N CYS A 424 27.11 6.99 9.82
CA CYS A 424 27.26 8.11 8.89
C CYS A 424 28.54 7.93 8.08
N ARG A 425 28.37 7.59 6.79
CA ARG A 425 29.48 7.36 5.84
C ARG A 425 29.25 8.17 4.57
N GLU A 426 30.29 8.35 3.76
CA GLU A 426 30.17 9.06 2.47
C GLU A 426 29.22 8.36 1.49
N ASP A 427 29.15 7.03 1.53
CA ASP A 427 28.30 6.23 0.63
C ASP A 427 26.80 6.27 0.96
N ASN A 428 26.44 6.68 2.17
CA ASN A 428 25.04 6.84 2.58
C ASN A 428 24.65 8.30 2.91
N PHE A 429 25.50 9.26 2.53
CA PHE A 429 25.21 10.67 2.67
C PHE A 429 24.04 11.09 1.74
N ILE A 430 23.11 11.88 2.28
CA ILE A 430 21.97 12.42 1.55
C ILE A 430 22.31 13.83 1.07
N PRO A 431 22.47 14.04 -0.24
CA PRO A 431 22.74 15.38 -0.76
C PRO A 431 21.48 16.26 -0.66
N PHE A 432 21.65 17.45 -0.08
CA PHE A 432 20.63 18.50 -0.15
C PHE A 432 20.68 19.17 -1.56
N PRO A 433 19.54 19.60 -2.15
CA PRO A 433 19.55 20.28 -3.45
C PRO A 433 20.58 21.43 -3.47
N ALA A 434 21.48 21.42 -4.45
CA ALA A 434 22.57 22.38 -4.51
C ALA A 434 22.09 23.77 -4.98
N ASN A 435 21.02 23.82 -5.77
CA ASN A 435 20.49 25.04 -6.37
C ASN A 435 18.97 24.92 -6.61
N LYS A 436 18.37 26.02 -7.07
CA LYS A 436 16.93 26.11 -7.37
C LYS A 436 16.47 25.08 -8.42
N GLU A 437 17.27 24.82 -9.45
CA GLU A 437 16.92 23.87 -10.52
C GLU A 437 16.88 22.45 -10.00
N ASP A 438 17.84 22.04 -9.19
CA ASP A 438 17.87 20.72 -8.55
C ASP A 438 16.64 20.54 -7.64
N PHE A 439 16.29 21.59 -6.89
CA PHE A 439 15.10 21.59 -6.04
C PHE A 439 13.81 21.44 -6.86
N LEU A 440 13.64 22.21 -7.94
CA LEU A 440 12.46 22.11 -8.80
C LEU A 440 12.34 20.74 -9.48
N PHE A 441 13.48 20.15 -9.85
CA PHE A 441 13.52 18.80 -10.39
C PHE A 441 13.06 17.77 -9.35
N GLN A 442 13.59 17.84 -8.13
CA GLN A 442 13.17 16.94 -7.04
C GLN A 442 11.67 17.11 -6.73
N LEU A 443 11.20 18.35 -6.61
CA LEU A 443 9.79 18.64 -6.32
C LEU A 443 8.85 18.11 -7.40
N SER A 444 9.25 18.16 -8.68
CA SER A 444 8.44 17.61 -9.77
C SER A 444 8.20 16.11 -9.69
N ARG A 445 9.10 15.38 -9.02
CA ARG A 445 9.07 13.93 -8.84
C ARG A 445 8.55 13.49 -7.45
N LEU A 446 8.10 14.41 -6.61
CA LEU A 446 7.80 14.16 -5.21
C LEU A 446 6.87 12.95 -4.97
N PHE A 447 5.90 12.71 -5.85
CA PHE A 447 5.00 11.56 -5.76
C PHE A 447 5.53 10.28 -6.46
N ASP A 448 6.73 10.33 -7.02
CA ASP A 448 7.42 9.19 -7.64
C ASP A 448 8.63 8.73 -6.80
N MET A 449 8.85 9.37 -5.65
CA MET A 449 9.90 9.00 -4.70
C MET A 449 9.48 7.78 -3.89
N GLU A 450 10.34 6.78 -3.83
CA GLU A 450 10.10 5.54 -3.10
C GLU A 450 10.60 5.63 -1.65
N GLU A 451 11.65 6.42 -1.41
CA GLU A 451 12.29 6.55 -0.13
C GLU A 451 11.77 7.74 0.67
N SER A 452 11.41 7.53 1.92
CA SER A 452 10.85 8.58 2.78
C SER A 452 11.82 9.75 3.01
N TRP A 453 13.13 9.49 3.05
CA TRP A 453 14.14 10.52 3.23
C TRP A 453 14.22 11.48 2.03
N GLU A 454 13.97 11.02 0.81
CA GLU A 454 13.91 11.88 -0.39
C GLU A 454 12.76 12.90 -0.27
N ILE A 455 11.58 12.42 0.16
CA ILE A 455 10.40 13.27 0.39
C ILE A 455 10.70 14.29 1.48
N GLU A 456 11.25 13.86 2.61
CA GLU A 456 11.55 14.74 3.75
C GLU A 456 12.59 15.82 3.38
N THR A 457 13.63 15.44 2.65
CA THR A 457 14.66 16.38 2.18
C THR A 457 14.10 17.40 1.20
N THR A 458 13.23 16.94 0.26
CA THR A 458 12.55 17.84 -0.69
C THR A 458 11.62 18.82 0.03
N ILE A 459 10.86 18.36 1.03
CA ILE A 459 10.00 19.25 1.84
C ILE A 459 10.82 20.25 2.65
N ALA A 460 11.95 19.83 3.22
CA ALA A 460 12.86 20.73 3.92
C ALA A 460 13.45 21.78 2.96
N ALA A 461 13.76 21.39 1.73
CA ALA A 461 14.28 22.28 0.70
C ALA A 461 13.27 23.37 0.26
N ILE A 462 11.96 23.15 0.41
CA ILE A 462 10.95 24.20 0.19
C ILE A 462 11.25 25.45 1.05
N ILE A 463 11.68 25.26 2.31
CA ILE A 463 11.99 26.38 3.20
C ILE A 463 13.15 27.20 2.65
N ALA A 464 14.20 26.53 2.18
CA ALA A 464 15.43 27.18 1.69
C ALA A 464 15.23 27.90 0.35
N PHE A 465 14.45 27.29 -0.55
CA PHE A 465 14.30 27.79 -1.93
C PHE A 465 13.06 28.65 -2.14
N HIS A 466 12.04 28.57 -1.29
CA HIS A 466 10.82 29.41 -1.44
C HIS A 466 11.10 30.90 -1.67
N PRO A 467 12.06 31.56 -0.98
CA PRO A 467 12.34 32.98 -1.24
C PRO A 467 12.92 33.27 -2.62
N GLN A 468 13.47 32.26 -3.31
CA GLN A 468 14.14 32.38 -4.61
C GLN A 468 13.21 32.05 -5.78
N LEU A 469 11.98 31.53 -5.49
CA LEU A 469 11.03 31.14 -6.52
C LEU A 469 10.28 32.35 -7.07
N ASP A 470 10.11 32.36 -8.37
CA ASP A 470 9.32 33.34 -9.09
C ASP A 470 8.04 32.74 -9.73
N LYS A 471 7.34 33.53 -10.52
CA LYS A 471 6.10 33.11 -11.16
C LYS A 471 6.31 32.06 -12.26
N GLU A 472 7.44 32.08 -12.92
CA GLU A 472 7.79 31.12 -13.98
C GLU A 472 8.09 29.74 -13.34
N ASP A 473 8.82 29.72 -12.23
CA ASP A 473 9.05 28.52 -11.44
C ASP A 473 7.75 27.88 -10.98
N LEU A 474 6.78 28.68 -10.55
CA LEU A 474 5.46 28.19 -10.13
C LEU A 474 4.65 27.59 -11.28
N ASN A 475 4.78 28.13 -12.51
CA ASN A 475 4.18 27.51 -13.69
C ASN A 475 4.78 26.12 -13.96
N ARG A 476 6.07 25.95 -13.74
CA ARG A 476 6.76 24.66 -13.88
C ARG A 476 6.31 23.65 -12.82
N MET A 477 5.85 24.11 -11.65
CA MET A 477 5.31 23.29 -10.58
C MET A 477 3.83 22.93 -10.75
N GLU A 478 3.11 23.53 -11.72
CA GLU A 478 1.68 23.27 -11.94
C GLU A 478 1.34 21.78 -12.07
N PRO A 479 2.10 20.94 -12.80
CA PRO A 479 1.81 19.51 -12.93
C PRO A 479 1.80 18.78 -11.59
N VAL A 480 2.71 19.08 -10.66
CA VAL A 480 2.75 18.41 -9.34
C VAL A 480 1.58 18.85 -8.47
N PHE A 481 1.12 20.09 -8.57
CA PHE A 481 -0.10 20.54 -7.88
C PHE A 481 -1.36 19.91 -8.46
N GLN A 482 -1.45 19.73 -9.77
CA GLN A 482 -2.57 19.00 -10.42
C GLN A 482 -2.59 17.54 -9.98
N ARG A 483 -1.41 16.91 -9.87
CA ARG A 483 -1.30 15.54 -9.35
C ARG A 483 -1.72 15.46 -7.88
N ALA A 484 -1.30 16.41 -7.04
CA ALA A 484 -1.74 16.51 -5.66
C ALA A 484 -3.27 16.61 -5.55
N ALA A 485 -3.91 17.46 -6.37
CA ALA A 485 -5.37 17.57 -6.41
C ALA A 485 -6.04 16.24 -6.80
N THR A 486 -5.46 15.51 -7.74
CA THR A 486 -5.96 14.20 -8.17
C THR A 486 -5.83 13.15 -7.06
N ILE A 487 -4.72 13.17 -6.30
CA ILE A 487 -4.48 12.27 -5.17
C ILE A 487 -5.50 12.55 -4.06
N VAL A 488 -5.65 13.79 -3.60
CA VAL A 488 -6.66 14.15 -2.58
C VAL A 488 -8.06 13.71 -2.98
N ALA A 489 -8.36 13.75 -4.29
CA ALA A 489 -9.64 13.34 -4.82
C ALA A 489 -9.84 11.81 -4.85
N ASN A 490 -8.78 11.02 -5.03
CA ASN A 490 -8.89 9.59 -5.38
C ASN A 490 -8.10 8.64 -4.50
N SER A 491 -7.07 9.09 -3.77
CA SER A 491 -6.24 8.21 -2.97
C SER A 491 -6.92 7.77 -1.67
N TRP A 492 -6.69 6.52 -1.29
CA TRP A 492 -7.08 5.94 0.00
C TRP A 492 -5.87 5.76 0.93
N GLU A 493 -4.66 6.07 0.43
CA GLU A 493 -3.42 5.97 1.19
C GLU A 493 -3.22 7.22 2.04
N PRO A 494 -3.26 7.12 3.38
CA PRO A 494 -3.23 8.30 4.26
C PRO A 494 -1.96 9.15 4.13
N TYR A 495 -0.81 8.54 3.82
CA TYR A 495 0.44 9.27 3.66
C TYR A 495 0.45 10.12 2.39
N GLU A 496 0.03 9.55 1.27
CA GLU A 496 -0.07 10.27 0.00
C GLU A 496 -1.09 11.41 0.08
N ASP A 497 -2.25 11.16 0.72
CA ASP A 497 -3.28 12.18 0.93
C ASP A 497 -2.78 13.33 1.80
N LEU A 498 -2.01 13.03 2.86
CA LEU A 498 -1.38 14.04 3.70
C LEU A 498 -0.35 14.87 2.92
N LEU A 499 0.51 14.22 2.12
CA LEU A 499 1.52 14.87 1.28
C LEU A 499 0.87 15.78 0.22
N ALA A 500 -0.16 15.27 -0.43
CA ALA A 500 -0.92 16.04 -1.43
C ALA A 500 -1.63 17.24 -0.79
N THR A 501 -2.24 17.06 0.40
CA THR A 501 -2.86 18.15 1.18
C THR A 501 -1.82 19.21 1.57
N PHE A 502 -0.61 18.82 1.96
CA PHE A 502 0.48 19.74 2.25
C PHE A 502 0.85 20.58 1.03
N LEU A 503 1.01 19.97 -0.15
CA LEU A 503 1.35 20.69 -1.38
C LEU A 503 0.26 21.67 -1.80
N LEU A 504 -1.00 21.30 -1.69
CA LEU A 504 -2.11 22.19 -1.99
C LEU A 504 -2.20 23.35 -0.99
N GLU A 505 -1.87 23.13 0.28
CA GLU A 505 -1.75 24.23 1.27
C GLU A 505 -0.56 25.16 0.92
N TYR A 506 0.55 24.60 0.45
CA TYR A 506 1.69 25.39 -0.04
C TYR A 506 1.32 26.23 -1.25
N GLN A 507 0.66 25.66 -2.25
CA GLN A 507 0.16 26.40 -3.42
C GLN A 507 -0.80 27.53 -3.00
N ARG A 508 -1.67 27.30 -2.04
CA ARG A 508 -2.60 28.32 -1.52
C ARG A 508 -1.88 29.54 -0.96
N LEU A 509 -0.69 29.39 -0.36
CA LEU A 509 0.11 30.51 0.10
C LEU A 509 0.53 31.44 -1.03
N TRP A 510 0.88 30.87 -2.18
CA TRP A 510 1.22 31.63 -3.38
C TRP A 510 0.00 32.34 -3.96
N ALA A 511 -1.13 31.69 -4.04
CA ALA A 511 -2.38 32.29 -4.53
C ALA A 511 -2.82 33.47 -3.67
N GLN A 512 -2.58 33.44 -2.37
CA GLN A 512 -2.86 34.56 -1.45
C GLN A 512 -1.92 35.75 -1.63
N LYS A 513 -0.69 35.53 -2.07
CA LYS A 513 0.32 36.57 -2.35
C LYS A 513 0.21 37.15 -3.77
N ASP A 514 -0.57 36.53 -4.66
CA ASP A 514 -0.73 37.01 -6.05
C ASP A 514 -1.62 38.25 -6.09
N THR A 515 -0.97 39.41 -6.18
CA THR A 515 -1.60 40.73 -6.32
C THR A 515 -1.68 41.21 -7.76
N SER A 516 -1.28 40.36 -8.73
CA SER A 516 -1.32 40.73 -10.14
C SER A 516 -2.74 40.97 -10.63
N ASN A 517 -2.93 41.93 -11.57
CA ASN A 517 -4.24 42.20 -12.16
C ASN A 517 -4.86 40.99 -12.89
N THR A 518 -4.02 40.04 -13.32
CA THR A 518 -4.48 38.81 -13.97
C THR A 518 -4.88 37.75 -12.95
N GLY A 519 -4.41 37.86 -11.68
CA GLY A 519 -4.65 36.89 -10.63
C GLY A 519 -4.31 35.44 -11.06
N PHE A 520 -3.25 35.24 -11.85
CA PHE A 520 -2.96 33.96 -12.52
C PHE A 520 -2.92 32.80 -11.53
N LEU A 521 -2.15 32.95 -10.46
CA LEU A 521 -2.03 31.89 -9.42
C LEU A 521 -3.34 31.68 -8.67
N ARG A 522 -4.07 32.77 -8.42
CA ARG A 522 -5.40 32.70 -7.82
C ARG A 522 -6.37 31.95 -8.72
N ASN A 523 -6.37 32.26 -10.03
CA ASN A 523 -7.21 31.58 -11.01
C ASN A 523 -6.84 30.10 -11.18
N MET A 524 -5.54 29.79 -11.15
CA MET A 524 -5.07 28.40 -11.15
C MET A 524 -5.57 27.65 -9.91
N PHE A 525 -5.43 28.24 -8.73
CA PHE A 525 -5.91 27.66 -7.48
C PHE A 525 -7.44 27.50 -7.47
N THR A 526 -8.18 28.53 -7.93
CA THR A 526 -9.64 28.47 -8.04
C THR A 526 -10.09 27.34 -8.96
N ARG A 527 -9.42 27.16 -10.12
CA ARG A 527 -9.70 26.04 -11.03
C ARG A 527 -9.44 24.66 -10.39
N LEU A 528 -8.40 24.56 -9.56
CA LEU A 528 -8.12 23.33 -8.80
C LEU A 528 -9.17 23.10 -7.71
N GLU A 529 -9.56 24.15 -6.98
CA GLU A 529 -10.64 24.06 -6.00
C GLU A 529 -11.99 23.70 -6.63
N GLU A 530 -12.32 24.28 -7.78
CA GLU A 530 -13.54 23.95 -8.54
C GLU A 530 -13.53 22.50 -9.02
N ARG A 531 -12.37 22.04 -9.49
CA ARG A 531 -12.20 20.64 -9.90
C ARG A 531 -12.36 19.68 -8.72
N LEU A 532 -11.80 20.04 -7.56
CA LEU A 532 -11.94 19.26 -6.33
C LEU A 532 -13.39 19.27 -5.81
N LYS A 533 -14.07 20.43 -5.85
CA LYS A 533 -15.49 20.55 -5.52
C LYS A 533 -16.36 19.70 -6.44
N GLY A 534 -16.09 19.74 -7.76
CA GLY A 534 -16.82 18.91 -8.72
C GLY A 534 -16.63 17.41 -8.51
N ILE A 535 -15.51 16.99 -7.91
CA ILE A 535 -15.25 15.60 -7.51
C ILE A 535 -15.98 15.27 -6.21
N ASP A 536 -15.99 16.18 -5.23
CA ASP A 536 -16.74 16.04 -3.98
C ASP A 536 -18.27 15.99 -4.21
N GLU A 537 -18.80 16.75 -5.14
CA GLU A 537 -20.22 16.71 -5.52
C GLU A 537 -20.66 15.37 -6.13
N ASN A 538 -19.73 14.59 -6.67
CA ASN A 538 -19.98 13.28 -7.28
C ASN A 538 -19.70 12.10 -6.32
N ARG A 539 -19.11 12.33 -5.15
CA ARG A 539 -18.88 11.31 -4.13
C ARG A 539 -20.04 11.34 -3.13
N GLY A 540 -20.73 10.23 -2.99
CA GLY A 540 -21.84 10.07 -2.04
C GLY A 540 -21.41 10.37 -0.59
N ALA A 541 -22.38 10.67 0.26
CA ALA A 541 -22.31 11.20 1.64
C ALA A 541 -21.39 10.48 2.66
N TYR A 542 -20.57 9.54 2.24
CA TYR A 542 -19.62 8.81 3.10
C TYR A 542 -18.20 9.41 3.09
N ASP A 543 -17.92 10.39 2.26
CA ASP A 543 -16.59 10.97 2.19
C ASP A 543 -16.59 12.43 2.65
N GLU A 544 -16.35 12.64 3.97
CA GLU A 544 -15.99 13.94 4.54
C GLU A 544 -14.63 14.47 4.05
N ARG A 545 -14.12 13.99 2.91
CA ARG A 545 -12.87 14.42 2.30
C ARG A 545 -13.07 15.61 1.37
N SER A 546 -13.83 16.59 1.81
CA SER A 546 -13.73 17.92 1.21
C SER A 546 -12.28 18.38 1.32
N PHE A 547 -11.79 19.13 0.34
CA PHE A 547 -10.45 19.73 0.36
C PHE A 547 -10.23 20.50 1.67
N LYS A 548 -9.67 19.80 2.67
CA LYS A 548 -9.45 20.33 4.02
C LYS A 548 -8.14 21.09 4.04
N ARG A 549 -8.08 22.06 4.95
CA ARG A 549 -6.81 22.68 5.32
C ARG A 549 -5.91 21.61 5.94
N LEU A 550 -4.59 21.73 5.73
CA LEU A 550 -3.62 20.80 6.34
C LEU A 550 -3.80 20.71 7.87
N ALA A 551 -4.22 21.81 8.52
CA ALA A 551 -4.52 21.83 9.96
C ALA A 551 -5.69 20.90 10.34
N ASP A 552 -6.70 20.80 9.47
CA ASP A 552 -7.93 20.04 9.69
C ASP A 552 -7.83 18.61 9.14
N TRP A 553 -6.74 18.28 8.47
CA TRP A 553 -6.52 16.96 7.90
C TRP A 553 -6.62 15.87 8.98
N LYS A 554 -7.37 14.84 8.68
CA LYS A 554 -7.50 13.61 9.48
C LYS A 554 -7.45 12.42 8.54
N PRO A 555 -6.76 11.33 8.92
CA PRO A 555 -6.81 10.12 8.13
C PRO A 555 -8.23 9.55 8.07
N GLY A 556 -8.63 9.01 6.94
CA GLY A 556 -9.98 8.48 6.72
C GLY A 556 -10.34 7.25 7.58
N TYR A 557 -9.35 6.61 8.22
CA TYR A 557 -9.54 5.48 9.14
C TYR A 557 -8.98 5.81 10.52
N SER A 558 -9.68 5.42 11.57
CA SER A 558 -9.49 5.83 12.96
C SER A 558 -8.13 5.48 13.62
N ASN A 559 -7.25 4.73 12.96
CA ASN A 559 -6.01 4.23 13.56
C ASN A 559 -4.71 4.89 13.07
N ALA A 560 -4.78 5.93 12.26
CA ALA A 560 -3.59 6.56 11.68
C ALA A 560 -3.03 7.73 12.51
N THR A 561 -3.02 7.60 13.84
CA THR A 561 -2.38 8.55 14.77
C THR A 561 -0.86 8.67 14.53
N CYS A 562 -0.24 7.67 13.89
CA CYS A 562 1.18 7.70 13.50
C CYS A 562 1.53 8.86 12.55
N PHE A 563 0.59 9.37 11.76
CA PHE A 563 0.81 10.52 10.87
C PHE A 563 0.70 11.89 11.56
N THR A 564 0.26 11.93 12.82
CA THR A 564 0.12 13.20 13.57
C THR A 564 1.46 13.96 13.70
N PRO A 565 2.59 13.33 14.05
CA PRO A 565 3.88 14.03 14.10
C PRO A 565 4.29 14.62 12.74
N ILE A 566 4.13 13.86 11.66
CA ILE A 566 4.46 14.28 10.29
C ILE A 566 3.60 15.48 9.89
N LYS A 567 2.29 15.43 10.14
CA LYS A 567 1.38 16.54 9.92
C LYS A 567 1.85 17.81 10.66
N HIS A 568 2.21 17.69 11.93
CA HIS A 568 2.69 18.84 12.72
C HIS A 568 4.02 19.40 12.19
N LEU A 569 4.93 18.53 11.75
CA LEU A 569 6.17 18.93 11.10
C LEU A 569 5.90 19.73 9.82
N TRP A 570 5.01 19.25 8.96
CA TRP A 570 4.67 19.93 7.70
C TRP A 570 3.87 21.21 7.93
N LEU A 571 3.02 21.27 8.96
CA LEU A 571 2.39 22.53 9.41
C LEU A 571 3.45 23.55 9.86
N ASN A 572 4.53 23.09 10.48
CA ASN A 572 5.64 23.96 10.84
C ASN A 572 6.33 24.54 9.61
N VAL A 573 6.56 23.72 8.56
CA VAL A 573 7.08 24.22 7.27
C VAL A 573 6.19 25.34 6.71
N ILE A 574 4.88 25.12 6.65
CA ILE A 574 3.92 26.14 6.18
C ILE A 574 3.99 27.42 7.03
N ARG A 575 4.12 27.30 8.36
CA ARG A 575 4.26 28.48 9.27
C ARG A 575 5.56 29.24 9.03
N LYS A 576 6.68 28.52 8.83
CA LYS A 576 7.98 29.15 8.52
C LYS A 576 7.89 29.96 7.22
N ILE A 577 7.32 29.38 6.18
CA ILE A 577 7.14 30.06 4.88
C ILE A 577 6.26 31.30 5.03
N LYS A 578 5.14 31.21 5.76
CA LYS A 578 4.25 32.36 6.06
C LYS A 578 4.96 33.47 6.80
N GLY A 579 5.81 33.12 7.76
CA GLY A 579 6.59 34.06 8.55
C GLY A 579 7.81 34.64 7.85
N GLY A 580 8.12 34.18 6.64
CA GLY A 580 9.35 34.57 5.92
C GLY A 580 10.62 34.01 6.56
N ASN A 581 10.51 32.94 7.38
CA ASN A 581 11.61 32.36 8.13
C ASN A 581 12.26 31.22 7.34
N ALA A 582 13.52 31.36 6.98
CA ALA A 582 14.29 30.33 6.25
C ALA A 582 15.07 29.37 7.18
N PHE A 583 14.63 29.19 8.43
CA PHE A 583 15.33 28.31 9.37
C PHE A 583 15.18 26.85 8.97
N PRO A 584 16.30 26.06 8.92
CA PRO A 584 16.28 24.67 8.53
C PRO A 584 15.42 23.84 9.49
N LEU A 585 14.86 22.72 9.01
CA LEU A 585 14.32 21.70 9.91
C LEU A 585 15.50 20.98 10.58
N LEU A 586 15.38 20.77 11.88
CA LEU A 586 16.41 20.07 12.67
C LEU A 586 16.49 18.59 12.30
N SER A 587 15.34 17.98 12.03
CA SER A 587 15.18 16.55 11.77
C SER A 587 15.46 16.13 10.33
N THR A 588 15.78 17.07 9.41
CA THR A 588 16.10 16.71 8.02
C THR A 588 17.29 15.75 8.01
N PRO A 589 17.13 14.53 7.42
CA PRO A 589 18.17 13.53 7.46
C PRO A 589 19.43 13.98 6.68
N THR A 590 20.59 13.58 7.17
CA THR A 590 21.89 13.78 6.51
C THR A 590 22.44 12.49 5.91
N HIS A 591 21.99 11.34 6.43
CA HIS A 591 22.43 10.01 6.00
C HIS A 591 21.25 9.03 5.98
N THR A 592 21.27 8.09 5.04
CA THR A 592 20.24 7.06 4.95
C THR A 592 20.36 6.07 6.12
N PRO A 593 19.24 5.47 6.58
CA PRO A 593 17.86 5.68 6.10
C PRO A 593 17.21 6.98 6.56
N ALA A 594 17.61 7.57 7.68
CA ALA A 594 17.08 8.84 8.20
C ALA A 594 17.91 9.40 9.37
N TYR A 595 19.21 9.20 9.38
CA TYR A 595 20.08 9.71 10.44
C TYR A 595 20.42 11.18 10.25
N VAL A 596 20.60 11.89 11.37
CA VAL A 596 21.11 13.26 11.43
C VAL A 596 22.44 13.25 12.14
N GLN A 597 23.48 13.70 11.47
CA GLN A 597 24.81 13.82 12.08
C GLN A 597 24.81 14.82 13.24
N ALA A 598 25.40 14.47 14.37
CA ALA A 598 25.32 15.27 15.57
C ALA A 598 25.90 16.69 15.38
N THR A 599 27.02 16.82 14.69
CA THR A 599 27.64 18.12 14.36
C THR A 599 26.70 19.00 13.52
N GLU A 600 25.98 18.40 12.54
CA GLU A 600 25.04 19.15 11.72
C GLU A 600 23.80 19.57 12.52
N LEU A 601 23.30 18.72 13.43
CA LEU A 601 22.23 19.11 14.36
C LEU A 601 22.62 20.33 15.21
N VAL A 602 23.83 20.38 15.74
CA VAL A 602 24.34 21.51 16.48
C VAL A 602 24.41 22.78 15.62
N ARG A 603 24.89 22.68 14.37
CA ARG A 603 24.92 23.81 13.43
C ARG A 603 23.53 24.36 13.17
N ARG A 604 22.53 23.48 12.96
CA ARG A 604 21.12 23.88 12.76
C ARG A 604 20.56 24.56 14.03
N LEU A 605 20.86 24.06 15.23
CA LEU A 605 20.44 24.68 16.48
C LEU A 605 21.01 26.09 16.65
N ALA A 606 22.28 26.31 16.24
CA ALA A 606 22.89 27.62 16.28
C ALA A 606 22.18 28.68 15.45
N VAL A 607 21.53 28.28 14.33
CA VAL A 607 20.69 29.19 13.53
C VAL A 607 19.48 29.67 14.32
N TYR A 608 18.85 28.77 15.09
CA TYR A 608 17.70 29.12 15.94
C TYR A 608 18.09 30.02 17.10
N GLN A 609 19.20 29.71 17.75
CA GLN A 609 19.73 30.54 18.85
C GLN A 609 20.05 31.95 18.38
N LYS A 610 20.78 32.08 17.26
CA LYS A 610 21.13 33.40 16.68
C LYS A 610 19.89 34.25 16.35
N ALA A 611 18.77 33.59 16.02
CA ALA A 611 17.50 34.24 15.70
C ALA A 611 16.59 34.40 16.91
N GLU A 612 17.03 34.04 18.10
CA GLU A 612 16.22 34.06 19.36
C GLU A 612 14.89 33.35 19.21
N THR A 613 14.85 32.28 18.42
CA THR A 613 13.61 31.55 18.06
C THR A 613 13.69 30.11 18.54
N LYS A 614 12.63 29.58 19.14
CA LYS A 614 12.56 28.18 19.55
C LYS A 614 12.19 27.27 18.37
N PRO A 615 12.84 26.11 18.24
CA PRO A 615 12.47 25.11 17.25
C PRO A 615 11.07 24.51 17.56
N CYS A 616 10.43 23.95 16.54
CA CYS A 616 9.19 23.21 16.74
C CYS A 616 9.45 21.95 17.59
N PRO A 617 8.66 21.69 18.66
CA PRO A 617 8.89 20.54 19.53
C PRO A 617 8.93 19.19 18.78
N TRP A 618 8.06 19.00 17.80
CA TRP A 618 8.03 17.78 16.98
C TRP A 618 9.28 17.60 16.12
N ASP A 619 9.77 18.69 15.52
CA ASP A 619 10.98 18.70 14.72
C ASP A 619 12.21 18.39 15.60
N PHE A 620 12.27 19.01 16.80
CA PHE A 620 13.36 18.81 17.73
C PHE A 620 13.39 17.38 18.29
N GLN A 621 12.25 16.83 18.72
CA GLN A 621 12.17 15.45 19.21
C GLN A 621 12.56 14.43 18.13
N LEU A 622 12.13 14.65 16.90
CA LEU A 622 12.47 13.79 15.78
C LEU A 622 13.98 13.88 15.46
N ALA A 623 14.56 15.09 15.53
CA ALA A 623 15.98 15.28 15.31
C ALA A 623 16.83 14.55 16.36
N ILE A 624 16.43 14.59 17.64
CA ILE A 624 17.11 13.84 18.71
C ILE A 624 17.03 12.34 18.47
N ALA A 625 15.84 11.84 18.10
CA ALA A 625 15.63 10.41 17.83
C ALA A 625 16.46 9.88 16.64
N ARG A 626 16.85 10.76 15.73
CA ARG A 626 17.66 10.46 14.54
C ARG A 626 19.14 10.77 14.69
N CYS A 627 19.54 11.41 15.79
CA CYS A 627 20.90 11.88 15.98
C CYS A 627 21.89 10.71 16.03
N ALA A 628 22.80 10.66 15.07
CA ALA A 628 23.93 9.74 15.07
C ALA A 628 25.08 10.35 15.88
N MET A 629 25.58 9.61 16.87
CA MET A 629 26.55 10.09 17.86
C MET A 629 28.00 9.80 17.50
N GLU A 630 28.30 9.43 16.27
CA GLU A 630 29.63 8.98 15.84
C GLU A 630 30.66 10.12 15.75
N ASP A 631 30.18 11.33 15.49
CA ASP A 631 30.97 12.57 15.49
C ASP A 631 30.80 13.37 16.79
N LYS A 632 30.49 12.68 17.89
CA LYS A 632 30.20 13.27 19.21
C LYS A 632 31.23 14.31 19.64
N GLU A 633 32.50 14.00 19.50
CA GLU A 633 33.58 14.89 19.94
C GLU A 633 33.62 16.19 19.11
N GLU A 634 33.47 16.10 17.81
CA GLU A 634 33.36 17.27 16.93
C GLU A 634 32.07 18.06 17.22
N ALA A 635 30.97 17.37 17.48
CA ALA A 635 29.68 17.98 17.83
C ALA A 635 29.78 18.77 19.14
N ILE A 636 30.47 18.23 20.18
CA ILE A 636 30.72 18.91 21.44
C ILE A 636 31.60 20.16 21.23
N ALA A 637 32.69 20.04 20.46
CA ALA A 637 33.55 21.17 20.13
C ALA A 637 32.75 22.26 19.39
N THR A 638 31.95 21.89 18.42
CA THR A 638 31.09 22.79 17.66
C THR A 638 30.03 23.44 18.55
N ALA A 639 29.40 22.68 19.47
CA ALA A 639 28.43 23.22 20.41
C ALA A 639 29.06 24.30 21.32
N ARG A 640 30.22 24.04 21.87
CA ARG A 640 30.98 25.02 22.72
C ARG A 640 31.39 26.27 21.94
N GLN A 641 31.57 26.15 20.62
CA GLN A 641 31.93 27.30 19.77
C GLN A 641 30.71 28.12 19.36
N LEU A 642 29.59 27.47 19.02
CA LEU A 642 28.45 28.13 18.36
C LEU A 642 27.26 28.38 19.28
N LEU A 643 27.11 27.62 20.37
CA LEU A 643 25.94 27.68 21.24
C LEU A 643 26.28 28.34 22.58
N GLN A 644 25.28 28.91 23.24
CA GLN A 644 25.33 29.55 24.52
C GLN A 644 24.12 29.15 25.38
N ASP A 645 24.20 29.39 26.67
CA ASP A 645 23.12 29.25 27.65
C ASP A 645 22.33 27.92 27.53
N GLU A 646 20.99 27.98 27.42
CA GLU A 646 20.10 26.85 27.40
C GLU A 646 20.41 25.86 26.25
N TYR A 647 20.73 26.36 25.05
CA TYR A 647 21.06 25.52 23.90
C TYR A 647 22.39 24.79 24.06
N LEU A 648 23.40 25.45 24.64
CA LEU A 648 24.68 24.82 24.93
C LEU A 648 24.51 23.70 25.97
N HIS A 649 23.85 24.01 27.10
CA HIS A 649 23.65 23.04 28.18
C HIS A 649 22.87 21.81 27.67
N LEU A 650 21.79 22.03 26.89
CA LEU A 650 21.01 20.96 26.33
C LEU A 650 21.82 20.10 25.35
N SER A 651 22.60 20.72 24.47
CA SER A 651 23.45 20.00 23.52
C SER A 651 24.54 19.21 24.23
N LEU A 652 25.21 19.77 25.23
CA LEU A 652 26.20 19.04 26.02
C LEU A 652 25.58 17.89 26.82
N PHE A 653 24.36 18.06 27.34
CA PHE A 653 23.63 16.98 28.00
C PHE A 653 23.33 15.83 27.04
N LEU A 654 22.86 16.12 25.80
CA LEU A 654 22.55 15.11 24.80
C LEU A 654 23.81 14.41 24.24
N LEU A 655 24.95 15.13 24.20
CA LEU A 655 26.19 14.65 23.61
C LEU A 655 27.19 14.12 24.64
N ASP A 656 27.11 14.57 25.89
CA ASP A 656 28.04 14.20 26.95
C ASP A 656 27.28 13.67 28.18
N GLU A 657 27.30 12.35 28.37
CA GLU A 657 26.59 11.65 29.44
C GLU A 657 27.03 12.07 30.88
N ASN A 658 28.14 12.82 31.02
CA ASN A 658 28.68 13.21 32.30
C ASN A 658 28.15 14.56 32.84
N THR A 659 27.39 15.30 32.02
CA THR A 659 26.78 16.58 32.41
C THR A 659 25.29 16.48 32.48
N LEU A 660 24.74 15.90 33.53
CA LEU A 660 23.32 15.97 33.82
C LEU A 660 22.96 17.37 34.35
N PRO A 661 22.14 18.18 33.66
CA PRO A 661 21.62 19.41 34.25
C PRO A 661 20.71 19.04 35.43
N GLU A 662 20.79 19.79 36.53
CA GLU A 662 19.82 19.65 37.60
C GLU A 662 18.42 19.92 37.05
N PRO A 663 17.44 19.02 37.25
CA PRO A 663 16.10 19.23 36.76
C PRO A 663 15.50 20.49 37.39
N PRO A 664 14.89 21.39 36.63
CA PRO A 664 14.20 22.54 37.21
C PRO A 664 13.07 22.03 38.10
N TYR A 665 13.17 22.36 39.39
CA TYR A 665 12.42 21.76 40.51
C TYR A 665 10.90 21.92 40.47
N ASN A 666 10.25 22.42 39.40
CA ASN A 666 8.82 22.73 39.41
C ASN A 666 8.02 22.45 38.14
N HIS A 667 8.48 21.61 37.21
CA HIS A 667 7.61 21.23 36.05
C HIS A 667 7.67 19.75 35.74
N PRO A 668 6.56 18.98 35.96
CA PRO A 668 6.50 17.56 35.61
C PRO A 668 6.45 17.27 34.09
N THR A 669 6.49 18.30 33.24
CA THR A 669 6.43 18.20 31.77
C THR A 669 7.69 18.70 31.07
N ALA A 670 8.80 18.88 31.78
CA ALA A 670 10.05 19.42 31.23
C ALA A 670 11.03 18.34 30.68
N TRP A 671 10.53 17.11 30.46
CA TRP A 671 11.33 16.02 29.83
C TRP A 671 10.62 15.46 28.61
#